data_fa14d83ba93e8d34a94be44f0916804f
#
_entry.id   fa14d83ba93e8d34a94be44f0916804f
#
_cell.length_a   1.000
_cell.length_b   1.000
_cell.length_c   1.000
_cell.angle_alpha   90.00
_cell.angle_beta   90.00
_cell.angle_gamma   90.00
#
_symmetry.space_group_name_H-M   'P 1'
#
loop_
_entity.id
_entity.type
_entity.pdbx_description
1 polymer ?
#
loop_
_entity_poly.entity_id
_entity_poly.type
_entity_poly.pdbx_seq_one_letter_code
_entity_poly.pdbx_strand_id
1 'polypeptide(L)'
;MTVSTEVDHNEYTGNGVTTSFPYTFRIFKKTDLVVQVSDLNGNVTELVLDTGYTVTGAGTYSGGSVVLPSPLAAGWRITIERVLDVVQETDLRNQGKFFPEVHEDAFDYLTMLIQRCFGWFRRALMKPSLLAKYYDAKQNRISNLADPSLEQDAVNNRSMRNYVDAAIAGVVGGFGWFIQYGSGAVYRTFQDKMRDIVNVRDFGAKGDGITDDTDAITNAIIYCASNGKRLKWDSGVYLISRIKCGGDNYNYDWVADGKVVLKSTAKEPLGPNWIDDYFIRLEGGDATPIDYNSTINPGDTSISINSAYSVDAGDIIMIHGNRLIQTDNRGQACEGEMHVVTAFDNATKKAEISGAFYFFYSASNDYSTTVTASVSGGEFSFGNDATLTKQYNQVKVTGVTGANAGISRYITHWDYDTKTAKFEYAQGPFPFKPSVGDVFKITRKANIYKRKPCYGRIVGDFNFERPVTQNASPGDLGFRGLVIDGAVDMHIEGIKLIGFSETGIFLESCYRTKIIEPYIEYSNRAYDLTNGTGYGVEIYNSSYCTVVDMIAFACRRGLDVSGTQMVSLYNNIINPTMMGGGTAYDGVKFFPDGDTRNSCCGGHGPSYETTFTGGNSVNLYYAGVIRGLNEVYDGMNARGFSGPAPFFVRYSGGGFTIQNCNYIDGFTEMSLPYNLRYKPVNATQRNHRPFVFIETTLAQTDRNSYYKELPVVIKNNTARTVLKGFLRFEVNDGLTPLIQNIYFGGNLCMANPETSDSVSGQTEAVMVYSSVPGAIIVRNFHDLGGNRIVPVGAGYRYCGMFNTPDGIAGTIVQPDGKYLITLEANKSTSILVGGYVPCVRLDMHDILDIHGVIAVGVLIHRGEAIDFSPLKEINKQNVVLKTGVLSDNDGDENNLNISFDFATIYLSNKMPNKIQLSIEVSGV
;
A
#
# COMPACT_ATOMS: atom_id res chain seq x y z
N MET A 1 -100.70 32.93 -4.33
CA MET A 1 -99.44 33.17 -5.03
C MET A 1 -98.90 31.77 -5.48
N THR A 2 -98.44 31.64 -6.69
CA THR A 2 -97.99 30.40 -7.31
C THR A 2 -96.51 30.25 -7.09
N VAL A 3 -95.99 29.04 -7.31
CA VAL A 3 -94.53 28.75 -7.30
C VAL A 3 -93.92 29.48 -8.45
N SER A 4 -93.15 30.58 -8.15
CA SER A 4 -92.56 31.52 -9.17
C SER A 4 -91.08 31.35 -9.41
N THR A 5 -90.50 30.36 -8.79
CA THR A 5 -89.04 30.08 -8.91
C THR A 5 -88.77 28.62 -9.29
N GLU A 6 -87.87 28.32 -10.12
CA GLU A 6 -87.37 26.96 -10.40
C GLU A 6 -86.39 26.44 -9.33
N VAL A 7 -86.02 27.27 -8.37
CA VAL A 7 -85.03 26.90 -7.34
C VAL A 7 -85.70 25.88 -6.39
N ASP A 8 -85.08 24.73 -6.33
CA ASP A 8 -85.45 23.59 -5.46
C ASP A 8 -84.39 23.32 -4.36
N HIS A 9 -83.23 23.96 -4.45
CA HIS A 9 -82.15 23.87 -3.48
C HIS A 9 -81.36 25.16 -3.43
N ASN A 10 -80.62 25.40 -2.30
CA ASN A 10 -79.60 26.42 -2.14
C ASN A 10 -78.33 25.81 -1.63
N GLU A 11 -77.23 26.28 -2.10
CA GLU A 11 -75.90 25.86 -1.68
C GLU A 11 -75.10 27.03 -1.10
N TYR A 12 -74.35 26.80 -0.03
CA TYR A 12 -73.53 27.80 0.64
C TYR A 12 -72.20 27.17 1.02
N THR A 13 -71.17 28.00 1.14
CA THR A 13 -69.88 27.62 1.66
C THR A 13 -69.69 28.22 3.04
N GLY A 14 -69.34 27.43 4.00
CA GLY A 14 -69.07 27.83 5.36
C GLY A 14 -67.88 28.79 5.45
N ASN A 15 -68.01 29.79 6.27
CA ASN A 15 -66.97 30.78 6.58
C ASN A 15 -66.43 30.65 8.01
N GLY A 16 -66.86 29.63 8.75
CA GLY A 16 -66.50 29.39 10.15
C GLY A 16 -67.23 30.26 11.20
N VAL A 17 -68.15 31.13 10.76
CA VAL A 17 -68.89 32.07 11.65
C VAL A 17 -70.39 32.02 11.47
N THR A 18 -70.83 31.72 10.22
CA THR A 18 -72.28 31.73 9.87
C THR A 18 -72.97 30.46 10.32
N THR A 19 -74.10 30.64 11.07
CA THR A 19 -74.99 29.55 11.48
C THR A 19 -76.31 29.56 10.77
N SER A 20 -76.74 30.66 10.10
CA SER A 20 -78.07 30.79 9.44
C SER A 20 -77.91 30.85 7.94
N PHE A 21 -78.52 29.95 7.22
CA PHE A 21 -78.44 29.81 5.77
C PHE A 21 -79.82 29.95 5.16
N PRO A 22 -80.16 30.98 4.41
CA PRO A 22 -81.42 31.18 3.83
C PRO A 22 -81.77 30.17 2.73
N TYR A 23 -83.01 29.75 2.62
CA TYR A 23 -83.55 29.08 1.46
C TYR A 23 -84.61 29.94 0.75
N THR A 24 -84.62 29.97 -0.55
CA THR A 24 -85.32 30.95 -1.35
C THR A 24 -86.57 30.33 -2.10
N PHE A 25 -86.95 29.21 -1.60
CA PHE A 25 -88.12 28.48 -2.18
C PHE A 25 -89.10 28.10 -1.13
N ARG A 26 -90.43 27.90 -1.56
CA ARG A 26 -91.55 27.51 -0.71
C ARG A 26 -91.39 26.09 -0.20
N ILE A 27 -91.66 25.82 1.07
CA ILE A 27 -91.84 24.53 1.70
C ILE A 27 -93.23 24.61 2.47
N PHE A 28 -93.93 23.49 2.58
CA PHE A 28 -95.17 23.48 3.37
C PHE A 28 -94.88 23.19 4.83
N LYS A 29 -94.07 22.28 5.18
CA LYS A 29 -93.69 21.85 6.49
C LYS A 29 -92.15 21.78 6.63
N LYS A 30 -91.67 21.86 7.89
CA LYS A 30 -90.21 21.84 8.15
C LYS A 30 -89.60 20.54 7.66
N THR A 31 -90.27 19.45 7.60
CA THR A 31 -89.82 18.12 7.13
C THR A 31 -89.61 18.07 5.63
N ASP A 32 -90.05 19.08 4.86
CA ASP A 32 -89.85 19.16 3.41
C ASP A 32 -88.46 19.60 3.06
N LEU A 33 -87.55 19.76 4.02
CA LEU A 33 -86.17 20.09 3.80
C LEU A 33 -85.26 18.94 4.18
N VAL A 34 -84.32 18.60 3.29
CA VAL A 34 -83.15 17.81 3.59
C VAL A 34 -81.97 18.75 3.56
N VAL A 35 -81.16 18.73 4.65
CA VAL A 35 -79.97 19.53 4.81
C VAL A 35 -78.75 18.60 4.88
N GLN A 36 -77.89 18.78 3.93
CA GLN A 36 -76.65 18.01 3.88
C GLN A 36 -75.43 18.94 3.99
N VAL A 37 -74.39 18.48 4.68
CA VAL A 37 -73.12 19.17 4.75
C VAL A 37 -72.01 18.29 4.18
N SER A 38 -71.10 18.91 3.51
CA SER A 38 -69.90 18.21 2.97
C SER A 38 -68.66 18.82 3.58
N ASP A 39 -67.75 17.95 4.04
CA ASP A 39 -66.43 18.34 4.53
C ASP A 39 -65.48 18.70 3.34
N LEU A 40 -64.25 19.08 3.69
CA LEU A 40 -63.24 19.41 2.69
C LEU A 40 -62.78 18.19 1.84
N ASN A 41 -63.04 16.97 2.33
CA ASN A 41 -62.72 15.73 1.61
C ASN A 41 -63.88 15.26 0.68
N GLY A 42 -65.02 15.97 0.73
CA GLY A 42 -66.22 15.63 -0.04
C GLY A 42 -67.09 14.57 0.64
N ASN A 43 -66.89 14.24 1.88
CA ASN A 43 -67.79 13.35 2.62
C ASN A 43 -69.05 14.11 2.94
N VAL A 44 -70.21 13.53 2.54
CA VAL A 44 -71.50 14.14 2.74
C VAL A 44 -72.22 13.53 3.95
N THR A 45 -72.69 14.36 4.84
CA THR A 45 -73.49 14.01 6.05
C THR A 45 -74.83 14.69 6.00
N GLU A 46 -75.92 13.92 6.12
CA GLU A 46 -77.23 14.47 6.25
C GLU A 46 -77.53 14.86 7.73
N LEU A 47 -77.98 16.08 7.90
CA LEU A 47 -78.30 16.60 9.20
C LEU A 47 -79.71 16.22 9.62
N VAL A 48 -79.98 15.96 10.91
CA VAL A 48 -81.25 15.60 11.41
C VAL A 48 -82.04 16.86 11.88
N LEU A 49 -83.30 17.01 11.42
CA LEU A 49 -84.17 18.13 11.82
C LEU A 49 -84.27 18.19 13.35
N ASP A 50 -84.35 19.38 13.87
CA ASP A 50 -84.45 19.76 15.29
C ASP A 50 -83.25 19.30 16.22
N THR A 51 -82.35 18.53 15.65
CA THR A 51 -81.06 18.15 16.32
C THR A 51 -79.84 18.77 15.65
N GLY A 52 -79.71 18.56 14.33
CA GLY A 52 -78.58 19.07 13.56
C GLY A 52 -78.86 20.42 12.90
N TYR A 53 -80.12 20.78 12.73
CA TYR A 53 -80.59 22.10 12.27
C TYR A 53 -82.02 22.40 12.66
N THR A 54 -82.36 23.68 12.64
CA THR A 54 -83.72 24.16 12.84
C THR A 54 -84.19 24.96 11.63
N VAL A 55 -85.47 24.98 11.32
CA VAL A 55 -86.04 25.63 10.13
C VAL A 55 -87.02 26.75 10.57
N THR A 56 -86.87 27.91 9.96
CA THR A 56 -87.83 29.04 10.08
C THR A 56 -88.45 29.33 8.70
N GLY A 57 -89.65 29.91 8.65
CA GLY A 57 -90.23 30.34 7.42
C GLY A 57 -91.00 29.21 6.65
N ALA A 58 -91.25 28.03 7.25
CA ALA A 58 -92.11 27.02 6.64
C ALA A 58 -93.51 27.58 6.42
N GLY A 59 -94.10 27.30 5.27
CA GLY A 59 -95.37 27.82 4.80
C GLY A 59 -95.32 29.17 4.08
N THR A 60 -94.23 29.84 4.11
CA THR A 60 -94.04 31.13 3.40
C THR A 60 -93.60 30.93 1.94
N TYR A 61 -94.08 31.79 1.03
CA TYR A 61 -93.65 31.76 -0.37
C TYR A 61 -92.26 32.25 -0.62
N SER A 62 -91.74 33.02 0.25
CA SER A 62 -90.41 33.63 0.08
C SER A 62 -89.24 32.78 0.62
N GLY A 63 -89.60 31.54 1.09
CA GLY A 63 -88.63 30.72 1.79
C GLY A 63 -88.40 31.08 3.25
N GLY A 64 -87.21 30.76 3.78
CA GLY A 64 -86.90 30.95 5.22
C GLY A 64 -85.37 30.73 5.40
N SER A 65 -85.05 30.24 6.61
CA SER A 65 -83.64 29.98 6.98
C SER A 65 -83.53 28.64 7.71
N VAL A 66 -82.47 27.96 7.37
CA VAL A 66 -81.91 26.82 8.11
C VAL A 66 -80.90 27.36 9.11
N VAL A 67 -81.04 27.04 10.39
CA VAL A 67 -80.09 27.48 11.41
C VAL A 67 -79.43 26.26 12.01
N LEU A 68 -78.10 26.26 11.95
CA LEU A 68 -77.26 25.22 12.54
C LEU A 68 -76.96 25.55 14.00
N PRO A 69 -76.82 24.55 14.90
CA PRO A 69 -76.45 24.77 16.29
C PRO A 69 -75.03 25.36 16.50
N SER A 70 -74.18 25.22 15.54
CA SER A 70 -72.83 25.79 15.53
C SER A 70 -72.45 26.29 14.11
N PRO A 71 -71.56 27.25 13.97
CA PRO A 71 -71.10 27.73 12.67
C PRO A 71 -70.59 26.61 11.75
N LEU A 72 -70.96 26.67 10.49
CA LEU A 72 -70.44 25.76 9.50
C LEU A 72 -68.92 26.05 9.27
N ALA A 73 -68.12 25.05 9.45
CA ALA A 73 -66.66 25.16 9.30
C ALA A 73 -66.26 25.80 7.97
N ALA A 74 -65.21 26.61 8.01
CA ALA A 74 -64.73 27.32 6.83
C ALA A 74 -64.33 26.33 5.69
N GLY A 75 -64.89 26.59 4.49
CA GLY A 75 -64.68 25.74 3.31
C GLY A 75 -65.61 24.54 3.24
N TRP A 76 -66.36 24.19 4.30
CA TRP A 76 -67.41 23.17 4.23
C TRP A 76 -68.58 23.69 3.37
N ARG A 77 -69.30 22.81 2.70
CA ARG A 77 -70.47 23.18 1.92
C ARG A 77 -71.71 22.67 2.59
N ILE A 78 -72.78 23.45 2.55
CA ILE A 78 -74.13 23.06 2.95
C ILE A 78 -75.06 23.15 1.77
N THR A 79 -75.87 22.11 1.59
CA THR A 79 -76.92 22.06 0.59
C THR A 79 -78.23 21.94 1.32
N ILE A 80 -79.15 22.82 1.01
CA ILE A 80 -80.55 22.84 1.55
C ILE A 80 -81.49 22.51 0.37
N GLU A 81 -82.07 21.31 0.36
CA GLU A 81 -82.86 20.80 -0.76
C GLU A 81 -84.29 20.55 -0.31
N ARG A 82 -85.23 20.94 -1.14
CA ARG A 82 -86.60 20.63 -0.91
C ARG A 82 -86.95 19.19 -1.30
N VAL A 83 -87.48 18.42 -0.35
CA VAL A 83 -87.78 17.01 -0.54
C VAL A 83 -89.28 16.75 -0.08
N LEU A 84 -90.13 16.79 -1.02
CA LEU A 84 -91.54 16.54 -0.75
C LEU A 84 -91.88 15.02 -0.85
N ASP A 85 -92.84 14.52 -0.07
CA ASP A 85 -93.38 13.19 -0.18
C ASP A 85 -94.13 13.07 -1.52
N VAL A 86 -94.01 11.97 -2.22
CA VAL A 86 -94.74 11.74 -3.46
C VAL A 86 -96.15 11.20 -3.10
N VAL A 87 -96.96 12.03 -2.51
CA VAL A 87 -98.34 11.73 -2.08
C VAL A 87 -99.31 12.87 -2.44
N GLN A 88 -100.48 12.64 -2.63
CA GLN A 88 -101.59 13.63 -2.79
C GLN A 88 -102.25 13.79 -1.44
N GLU A 89 -101.99 14.85 -0.70
CA GLU A 89 -102.52 15.11 0.59
C GLU A 89 -103.97 15.79 0.48
N THR A 90 -104.18 16.45 -0.65
CA THR A 90 -105.39 17.23 -0.88
C THR A 90 -106.49 16.39 -1.55
N ASP A 91 -107.60 16.20 -0.86
CA ASP A 91 -108.76 15.54 -1.45
C ASP A 91 -109.74 16.60 -2.02
N LEU A 92 -109.82 16.73 -3.34
CA LEU A 92 -110.55 17.74 -4.08
C LEU A 92 -111.98 17.25 -4.34
N ARG A 93 -112.62 16.62 -3.48
CA ARG A 93 -114.06 16.18 -3.66
C ARG A 93 -115.01 17.37 -3.75
N ASN A 94 -115.78 17.40 -4.81
CA ASN A 94 -116.81 18.46 -5.10
C ASN A 94 -118.00 18.53 -4.15
N GLN A 95 -117.76 18.85 -2.88
CA GLN A 95 -118.78 19.04 -1.82
C GLN A 95 -118.56 20.38 -1.05
N GLY A 96 -118.68 21.46 -1.71
CA GLY A 96 -118.69 22.72 -1.00
C GLY A 96 -118.30 23.90 -1.84
N LYS A 97 -118.05 25.03 -1.18
CA LYS A 97 -117.56 26.21 -1.86
C LYS A 97 -116.15 25.99 -2.43
N PHE A 98 -115.96 26.53 -3.59
CA PHE A 98 -114.60 26.55 -4.20
C PHE A 98 -113.62 27.37 -3.33
N PHE A 99 -112.55 26.76 -2.93
CA PHE A 99 -111.46 27.43 -2.19
C PHE A 99 -110.22 27.49 -3.11
N PRO A 100 -110.02 28.62 -3.76
CA PRO A 100 -108.89 28.73 -4.74
C PRO A 100 -107.54 28.38 -4.09
N GLU A 101 -107.31 28.71 -2.83
CA GLU A 101 -106.03 28.47 -2.10
C GLU A 101 -105.71 26.97 -2.03
N VAL A 102 -106.68 26.12 -1.82
CA VAL A 102 -106.50 24.66 -1.73
C VAL A 102 -106.07 24.09 -3.08
N HIS A 103 -106.59 24.63 -4.14
CA HIS A 103 -106.23 24.19 -5.52
C HIS A 103 -104.88 24.71 -5.84
N GLU A 104 -104.52 25.95 -5.50
CA GLU A 104 -103.25 26.54 -5.74
C GLU A 104 -102.22 25.79 -4.97
N ASP A 105 -102.33 25.50 -3.69
CA ASP A 105 -101.39 24.69 -2.92
C ASP A 105 -101.18 23.29 -3.48
N ALA A 106 -102.30 22.62 -4.02
CA ALA A 106 -102.19 21.32 -4.68
C ALA A 106 -101.37 21.41 -6.01
N PHE A 107 -101.60 22.47 -6.82
CA PHE A 107 -100.76 22.70 -8.05
C PHE A 107 -99.38 23.08 -7.72
N ASP A 108 -99.13 23.91 -6.71
CA ASP A 108 -97.80 24.28 -6.21
C ASP A 108 -97.02 23.00 -5.76
N TYR A 109 -97.71 22.13 -5.01
CA TYR A 109 -97.15 20.87 -4.54
C TYR A 109 -96.71 19.98 -5.76
N LEU A 110 -97.55 19.83 -6.74
CA LEU A 110 -97.30 19.06 -7.93
C LEU A 110 -96.15 19.68 -8.72
N THR A 111 -96.19 21.01 -8.87
CA THR A 111 -95.13 21.73 -9.60
C THR A 111 -93.78 21.50 -8.88
N MET A 112 -93.73 21.59 -7.56
CA MET A 112 -92.56 21.35 -6.77
C MET A 112 -92.09 19.89 -6.84
N LEU A 113 -92.92 18.90 -6.93
CA LEU A 113 -92.59 17.49 -7.22
C LEU A 113 -91.94 17.33 -8.59
N ILE A 114 -92.47 18.02 -9.62
CA ILE A 114 -91.89 18.02 -10.94
C ILE A 114 -90.51 18.66 -10.91
N GLN A 115 -90.31 19.79 -10.20
CA GLN A 115 -89.00 20.42 -10.05
C GLN A 115 -87.99 19.50 -9.38
N ARG A 116 -88.41 18.73 -8.36
CA ARG A 116 -87.60 17.70 -7.72
C ARG A 116 -87.19 16.62 -8.68
N CYS A 117 -88.03 16.13 -9.55
CA CYS A 117 -87.70 15.17 -10.57
C CYS A 117 -86.60 15.74 -11.52
N PHE A 118 -86.76 16.99 -11.96
CA PHE A 118 -85.72 17.64 -12.79
C PHE A 118 -84.40 17.82 -12.02
N GLY A 119 -84.42 18.09 -10.76
CA GLY A 119 -83.22 18.13 -9.90
C GLY A 119 -82.47 16.81 -9.82
N TRP A 120 -83.24 15.67 -9.78
CA TRP A 120 -82.68 14.32 -9.87
C TRP A 120 -82.05 14.05 -11.23
N PHE A 121 -82.68 14.45 -12.31
CA PHE A 121 -82.15 14.29 -13.64
C PHE A 121 -80.87 15.10 -13.84
N ARG A 122 -80.80 16.30 -13.27
CA ARG A 122 -79.56 17.09 -13.34
C ARG A 122 -78.36 16.42 -12.64
N ARG A 123 -78.58 15.57 -11.65
CA ARG A 123 -77.54 14.79 -10.91
C ARG A 123 -77.26 13.44 -11.58
N ALA A 124 -78.09 12.98 -12.49
CA ALA A 124 -77.87 11.73 -13.18
C ALA A 124 -76.84 11.81 -14.24
N LEU A 125 -76.19 10.69 -14.54
CA LEU A 125 -75.27 10.56 -15.64
C LEU A 125 -76.07 10.59 -16.95
N MET A 126 -75.93 11.68 -17.70
CA MET A 126 -76.75 11.92 -18.88
C MET A 126 -75.91 12.24 -20.11
N LYS A 127 -76.52 12.06 -21.28
CA LYS A 127 -75.96 12.59 -22.51
C LYS A 127 -76.10 14.11 -22.55
N PRO A 128 -75.05 14.90 -22.89
CA PRO A 128 -75.14 16.35 -22.96
C PRO A 128 -76.08 16.84 -24.06
N SER A 129 -76.37 16.00 -25.03
CA SER A 129 -77.43 16.23 -26.12
C SER A 129 -77.95 14.91 -26.63
N LEU A 130 -79.03 14.94 -27.34
CA LEU A 130 -79.58 13.77 -28.05
C LEU A 130 -78.64 13.13 -29.06
N LEU A 131 -77.74 13.92 -29.64
CA LEU A 131 -76.76 13.48 -30.60
C LEU A 131 -75.47 12.95 -29.97
N ALA A 132 -75.20 13.26 -28.71
CA ALA A 132 -74.03 12.79 -28.06
C ALA A 132 -74.00 11.28 -27.96
N LYS A 133 -72.89 10.69 -28.25
CA LYS A 133 -72.61 9.26 -28.16
C LYS A 133 -71.96 8.84 -26.83
N TYR A 134 -71.85 9.78 -25.88
CA TYR A 134 -71.21 9.57 -24.58
C TYR A 134 -72.14 10.15 -23.47
N TYR A 135 -71.89 9.69 -22.25
CA TYR A 135 -72.44 10.25 -21.02
C TYR A 135 -71.45 11.18 -20.39
N ASP A 136 -71.89 12.37 -20.00
CA ASP A 136 -71.00 13.36 -19.35
C ASP A 136 -71.16 13.26 -17.84
N ALA A 137 -70.08 12.85 -17.18
CA ALA A 137 -70.03 12.80 -15.71
C ALA A 137 -69.72 14.18 -15.07
N LYS A 138 -69.53 15.23 -15.90
CA LYS A 138 -69.23 16.60 -15.41
C LYS A 138 -68.09 16.64 -14.40
N GLN A 139 -67.04 15.87 -14.62
CA GLN A 139 -65.85 15.70 -13.76
C GLN A 139 -66.19 15.01 -12.42
N ASN A 140 -67.35 14.46 -12.22
CA ASN A 140 -67.64 13.68 -11.02
C ASN A 140 -67.10 12.27 -11.15
N ARG A 141 -66.73 11.70 -10.01
CA ARG A 141 -66.27 10.30 -9.92
C ARG A 141 -67.47 9.36 -10.08
N ILE A 142 -67.28 8.27 -10.85
CA ILE A 142 -68.20 7.16 -10.89
C ILE A 142 -67.68 6.09 -9.93
N SER A 143 -68.39 5.85 -8.83
CA SER A 143 -68.05 4.84 -7.83
C SER A 143 -68.96 3.62 -7.92
N ASN A 144 -68.55 2.51 -7.27
CA ASN A 144 -69.23 1.22 -7.29
C ASN A 144 -69.42 0.61 -8.71
N LEU A 145 -68.50 0.93 -9.62
CA LEU A 145 -68.45 0.32 -10.90
C LEU A 145 -67.99 -1.14 -10.75
N ALA A 146 -68.77 -2.10 -11.25
CA ALA A 146 -68.36 -3.50 -11.24
C ALA A 146 -67.11 -3.71 -12.11
N ASP A 147 -66.39 -4.80 -11.86
CA ASP A 147 -65.30 -5.19 -12.74
C ASP A 147 -65.82 -5.51 -14.16
N PRO A 148 -65.09 -5.06 -15.21
CA PRO A 148 -65.56 -5.32 -16.58
C PRO A 148 -65.54 -6.81 -16.88
N SER A 149 -66.60 -7.29 -17.57
CA SER A 149 -66.76 -8.69 -17.96
C SER A 149 -66.77 -8.85 -19.48
N LEU A 150 -67.10 -7.78 -20.21
CA LEU A 150 -67.18 -7.74 -21.66
C LEU A 150 -66.20 -6.69 -22.22
N GLU A 151 -65.84 -6.82 -23.47
CA GLU A 151 -64.91 -5.91 -24.15
C GLU A 151 -65.34 -4.44 -24.14
N GLN A 152 -66.60 -4.16 -24.01
CA GLN A 152 -67.17 -2.81 -24.07
C GLN A 152 -67.54 -2.27 -22.68
N ASP A 153 -67.23 -2.99 -21.63
CA ASP A 153 -67.56 -2.54 -20.27
C ASP A 153 -66.59 -1.39 -19.86
N ALA A 154 -67.18 -0.48 -19.08
CA ALA A 154 -66.33 0.57 -18.51
C ALA A 154 -65.35 -0.02 -17.47
N VAL A 155 -64.08 0.33 -17.60
CA VAL A 155 -63.01 -0.18 -16.73
C VAL A 155 -62.95 0.63 -15.42
N ASN A 156 -63.03 -0.04 -14.28
CA ASN A 156 -62.79 0.59 -13.01
C ASN A 156 -61.29 0.66 -12.72
N ASN A 157 -60.90 1.52 -11.73
CA ASN A 157 -59.50 1.74 -11.43
C ASN A 157 -58.79 0.47 -10.91
N ARG A 158 -59.49 -0.44 -10.23
CA ARG A 158 -58.94 -1.72 -9.78
C ARG A 158 -58.58 -2.62 -10.97
N SER A 159 -59.50 -2.81 -11.90
CA SER A 159 -59.29 -3.63 -13.07
C SER A 159 -58.19 -3.06 -13.97
N MET A 160 -58.15 -1.71 -14.14
CA MET A 160 -57.08 -1.06 -14.88
C MET A 160 -55.69 -1.25 -14.23
N ARG A 161 -55.59 -1.11 -12.86
CA ARG A 161 -54.34 -1.40 -12.16
C ARG A 161 -53.94 -2.83 -12.34
N ASN A 162 -54.86 -3.78 -12.12
CA ASN A 162 -54.57 -5.19 -12.29
C ASN A 162 -54.10 -5.51 -13.72
N TYR A 163 -54.69 -4.87 -14.72
CA TYR A 163 -54.29 -5.02 -16.11
C TYR A 163 -52.92 -4.43 -16.38
N VAL A 164 -52.64 -3.22 -15.86
CA VAL A 164 -51.32 -2.57 -15.99
C VAL A 164 -50.27 -3.39 -15.23
N ASP A 165 -50.57 -3.86 -14.03
CA ASP A 165 -49.66 -4.70 -13.25
C ASP A 165 -49.41 -6.03 -13.94
N ALA A 166 -50.48 -6.64 -14.54
CA ALA A 166 -50.32 -7.85 -15.34
C ALA A 166 -49.56 -7.59 -16.67
N ALA A 167 -49.78 -6.45 -17.30
CA ALA A 167 -49.07 -6.06 -18.51
C ALA A 167 -47.59 -5.72 -18.21
N ILE A 168 -47.35 -5.01 -17.12
CA ILE A 168 -46.02 -4.77 -16.62
C ILE A 168 -45.34 -6.10 -16.18
N ALA A 169 -46.07 -6.98 -15.49
CA ALA A 169 -45.61 -8.31 -15.14
C ALA A 169 -45.41 -9.19 -16.41
N GLY A 170 -46.18 -8.99 -17.47
CA GLY A 170 -46.06 -9.66 -18.76
C GLY A 170 -44.86 -9.14 -19.58
N VAL A 171 -44.67 -7.83 -19.62
CA VAL A 171 -43.50 -7.18 -20.24
C VAL A 171 -42.26 -7.35 -19.35
N VAL A 172 -42.41 -7.36 -18.04
CA VAL A 172 -41.39 -7.57 -16.99
C VAL A 172 -41.43 -9.02 -16.51
N GLY A 173 -42.32 -9.86 -16.94
CA GLY A 173 -42.46 -11.26 -16.49
C GLY A 173 -41.26 -12.14 -16.78
N GLY A 174 -40.30 -11.64 -17.64
CA GLY A 174 -38.92 -12.06 -17.66
C GLY A 174 -38.01 -11.31 -16.67
N PHE A 175 -38.46 -10.20 -16.05
CA PHE A 175 -37.62 -9.29 -15.29
C PHE A 175 -38.07 -9.07 -13.82
N GLY A 176 -39.24 -9.58 -13.39
CA GLY A 176 -39.74 -9.30 -12.05
C GLY A 176 -39.07 -10.10 -10.94
N TRP A 177 -38.86 -11.37 -11.13
CA TRP A 177 -38.33 -12.31 -10.15
C TRP A 177 -37.30 -13.25 -10.78
N PHE A 178 -36.24 -13.48 -10.03
CA PHE A 178 -35.19 -14.42 -10.39
C PHE A 178 -35.10 -15.50 -9.32
N ILE A 179 -34.98 -16.76 -9.74
CA ILE A 179 -34.60 -17.87 -8.88
C ILE A 179 -33.48 -18.67 -9.54
N GLN A 180 -32.46 -18.99 -8.78
CA GLN A 180 -31.35 -19.84 -9.27
C GLN A 180 -31.77 -21.31 -9.25
N TYR A 181 -31.25 -22.10 -10.16
CA TYR A 181 -31.40 -23.55 -10.13
C TYR A 181 -30.66 -24.15 -8.92
N GLY A 182 -31.32 -24.97 -8.16
CA GLY A 182 -30.74 -25.72 -7.06
C GLY A 182 -31.61 -25.75 -5.81
N SER A 183 -31.38 -26.75 -4.95
CA SER A 183 -32.09 -26.88 -3.67
C SER A 183 -31.70 -25.75 -2.74
N GLY A 184 -32.66 -25.11 -2.10
CA GLY A 184 -32.45 -23.96 -1.22
C GLY A 184 -32.43 -22.61 -1.95
N ALA A 185 -32.62 -22.56 -3.26
CA ALA A 185 -32.71 -21.29 -3.98
C ALA A 185 -33.94 -20.49 -3.55
N VAL A 186 -33.77 -19.19 -3.42
CA VAL A 186 -34.84 -18.26 -3.02
C VAL A 186 -35.18 -17.28 -4.15
N TYR A 187 -36.43 -16.83 -4.15
CA TYR A 187 -36.85 -15.77 -5.09
C TYR A 187 -36.19 -14.43 -4.71
N ARG A 188 -35.65 -13.76 -5.70
CA ARG A 188 -35.13 -12.40 -5.60
C ARG A 188 -35.75 -11.54 -6.71
N THR A 189 -35.84 -10.22 -6.48
CA THR A 189 -36.21 -9.35 -7.59
C THR A 189 -35.05 -9.32 -8.61
N PHE A 190 -35.40 -9.15 -9.88
CA PHE A 190 -34.35 -8.99 -10.91
C PHE A 190 -33.48 -7.76 -10.62
N GLN A 191 -34.07 -6.70 -10.11
CA GLN A 191 -33.34 -5.50 -9.70
C GLN A 191 -32.32 -5.78 -8.59
N ASP A 192 -32.68 -6.57 -7.57
CA ASP A 192 -31.72 -7.00 -6.54
C ASP A 192 -30.63 -7.89 -7.13
N LYS A 193 -31.01 -8.75 -8.08
CA LYS A 193 -30.02 -9.59 -8.78
C LYS A 193 -29.05 -8.74 -9.63
N MET A 194 -29.53 -7.71 -10.30
CA MET A 194 -28.68 -6.80 -11.10
C MET A 194 -27.76 -5.96 -10.22
N ARG A 195 -28.20 -5.62 -9.00
CA ARG A 195 -27.39 -4.86 -8.02
C ARG A 195 -26.28 -5.66 -7.35
N ASP A 196 -26.16 -6.97 -7.60
CA ASP A 196 -25.04 -7.77 -7.09
C ASP A 196 -23.72 -7.35 -7.72
N ILE A 197 -23.74 -6.89 -8.97
CA ILE A 197 -22.58 -6.42 -9.70
C ILE A 197 -22.90 -5.01 -10.20
N VAL A 198 -22.04 -4.08 -9.86
CA VAL A 198 -22.15 -2.68 -10.26
C VAL A 198 -21.17 -2.40 -11.38
N ASN A 199 -21.61 -1.71 -12.42
CA ASN A 199 -20.76 -1.31 -13.54
C ASN A 199 -20.33 0.17 -13.40
N VAL A 200 -19.13 0.53 -13.83
CA VAL A 200 -18.71 1.95 -13.86
C VAL A 200 -19.66 2.82 -14.67
N ARG A 201 -20.31 2.25 -15.69
CA ARG A 201 -21.30 2.93 -16.52
C ARG A 201 -22.60 3.24 -15.79
N ASP A 202 -22.92 2.51 -14.71
CA ASP A 202 -24.09 2.80 -13.87
C ASP A 202 -23.97 4.16 -13.16
N PHE A 203 -22.74 4.66 -13.03
CA PHE A 203 -22.41 5.97 -12.47
C PHE A 203 -22.13 7.03 -13.54
N GLY A 204 -22.25 6.68 -14.81
CA GLY A 204 -22.16 7.61 -15.92
C GLY A 204 -20.84 7.61 -16.69
N ALA A 205 -19.89 6.73 -16.34
CA ALA A 205 -18.64 6.59 -17.07
C ALA A 205 -18.91 6.17 -18.54
N LYS A 206 -18.22 6.80 -19.48
CA LYS A 206 -18.39 6.57 -20.92
C LYS A 206 -17.41 5.57 -21.48
N GLY A 207 -16.13 5.67 -21.09
CA GLY A 207 -15.07 4.84 -21.61
C GLY A 207 -14.85 5.02 -23.12
N ASP A 208 -15.12 6.23 -23.65
CA ASP A 208 -15.06 6.59 -25.06
C ASP A 208 -13.70 7.20 -25.49
N GLY A 209 -12.78 7.39 -24.55
CA GLY A 209 -11.48 8.00 -24.77
C GLY A 209 -11.50 9.51 -24.98
N ILE A 210 -12.64 10.17 -24.75
CA ILE A 210 -12.87 11.60 -24.93
C ILE A 210 -13.41 12.26 -23.67
N THR A 211 -14.40 11.63 -23.03
CA THR A 211 -15.06 12.13 -21.84
C THR A 211 -14.17 11.94 -20.61
N ASP A 212 -14.11 12.95 -19.73
CA ASP A 212 -13.48 12.79 -18.41
C ASP A 212 -14.41 11.97 -17.51
N ASP A 213 -13.99 10.76 -17.20
CA ASP A 213 -14.75 9.78 -16.41
C ASP A 213 -14.38 9.81 -14.92
N THR A 214 -13.53 10.77 -14.47
CA THR A 214 -12.96 10.80 -13.12
C THR A 214 -14.02 10.73 -12.02
N ASP A 215 -15.01 11.62 -12.04
CA ASP A 215 -16.04 11.70 -10.99
C ASP A 215 -16.97 10.47 -11.02
N ALA A 216 -17.38 10.04 -12.22
CA ALA A 216 -18.22 8.87 -12.38
C ALA A 216 -17.55 7.61 -11.82
N ILE A 217 -16.30 7.39 -12.15
CA ILE A 217 -15.52 6.25 -11.68
C ILE A 217 -15.25 6.37 -10.18
N THR A 218 -14.90 7.55 -9.68
CA THR A 218 -14.67 7.77 -8.24
C THR A 218 -15.92 7.41 -7.43
N ASN A 219 -17.11 7.86 -7.86
CA ASN A 219 -18.37 7.55 -7.20
C ASN A 219 -18.68 6.05 -7.24
N ALA A 220 -18.44 5.38 -8.38
CA ALA A 220 -18.62 3.94 -8.52
C ALA A 220 -17.71 3.16 -7.57
N ILE A 221 -16.43 3.54 -7.47
CA ILE A 221 -15.44 2.91 -6.59
C ILE A 221 -15.87 3.07 -5.12
N ILE A 222 -16.18 4.30 -4.69
CA ILE A 222 -16.59 4.58 -3.31
C ILE A 222 -17.85 3.78 -2.96
N TYR A 223 -18.86 3.79 -3.83
CA TYR A 223 -20.09 3.06 -3.59
C TYR A 223 -19.83 1.56 -3.46
N CYS A 224 -19.08 0.97 -4.38
CA CYS A 224 -18.79 -0.47 -4.34
C CYS A 224 -17.94 -0.84 -3.14
N ALA A 225 -16.87 -0.09 -2.88
CA ALA A 225 -15.94 -0.39 -1.80
C ALA A 225 -16.60 -0.30 -0.42
N SER A 226 -17.43 0.72 -0.18
CA SER A 226 -18.14 0.90 1.09
C SER A 226 -19.29 -0.08 1.31
N ASN A 227 -19.86 -0.65 0.25
CA ASN A 227 -20.99 -1.59 0.31
C ASN A 227 -20.60 -3.05 0.02
N GLY A 228 -19.32 -3.35 -0.11
CA GLY A 228 -18.82 -4.69 -0.40
C GLY A 228 -19.31 -5.25 -1.74
N LYS A 229 -19.55 -4.38 -2.74
CA LYS A 229 -20.02 -4.75 -4.06
C LYS A 229 -18.87 -4.90 -5.05
N ARG A 230 -19.08 -5.79 -6.03
CA ARG A 230 -18.15 -5.92 -7.14
C ARG A 230 -18.34 -4.79 -8.13
N LEU A 231 -17.24 -4.16 -8.52
CA LEU A 231 -17.19 -3.17 -9.59
C LEU A 231 -16.73 -3.81 -10.89
N LYS A 232 -17.64 -3.91 -11.84
CA LYS A 232 -17.36 -4.38 -13.18
C LYS A 232 -16.93 -3.23 -14.08
N TRP A 233 -15.95 -3.49 -14.90
CA TRP A 233 -15.44 -2.56 -15.90
C TRP A 233 -15.63 -3.16 -17.28
N ASP A 234 -16.38 -2.50 -18.14
CA ASP A 234 -16.50 -2.90 -19.54
C ASP A 234 -15.31 -2.38 -20.35
N SER A 235 -15.01 -3.06 -21.45
CA SER A 235 -13.99 -2.62 -22.40
C SER A 235 -14.18 -1.17 -22.79
N GLY A 236 -13.10 -0.39 -22.79
CA GLY A 236 -13.14 1.03 -23.14
C GLY A 236 -11.88 1.77 -22.77
N VAL A 237 -11.81 3.04 -23.17
CA VAL A 237 -10.72 3.97 -22.80
C VAL A 237 -11.32 5.03 -21.89
N TYR A 238 -11.02 4.96 -20.61
CA TYR A 238 -11.50 5.89 -19.60
C TYR A 238 -10.46 6.96 -19.33
N LEU A 239 -10.79 8.22 -19.57
CA LEU A 239 -9.91 9.33 -19.24
C LEU A 239 -10.11 9.71 -17.77
N ILE A 240 -9.03 9.74 -17.02
CA ILE A 240 -9.05 9.97 -15.59
C ILE A 240 -7.95 10.94 -15.24
N SER A 241 -8.25 11.96 -14.42
CA SER A 241 -7.23 12.84 -13.89
C SER A 241 -6.48 12.19 -12.71
N ARG A 242 -7.12 12.07 -11.57
CA ARG A 242 -6.64 11.37 -10.37
C ARG A 242 -7.81 10.81 -9.59
N ILE A 243 -7.61 9.66 -8.97
CA ILE A 243 -8.59 9.06 -8.07
C ILE A 243 -7.94 8.74 -6.73
N LYS A 244 -8.55 9.21 -5.66
CA LYS A 244 -8.24 8.82 -4.29
C LYS A 244 -9.51 8.33 -3.62
N CYS A 245 -9.50 7.09 -3.18
CA CYS A 245 -10.61 6.48 -2.46
C CYS A 245 -10.07 5.80 -1.20
N GLY A 246 -10.70 6.07 -0.06
CA GLY A 246 -10.28 5.48 1.20
C GLY A 246 -11.41 5.45 2.21
N GLY A 247 -11.33 4.49 3.11
CA GLY A 247 -12.26 4.33 4.21
C GLY A 247 -12.10 3.01 4.96
N ASP A 248 -12.72 2.95 6.11
CA ASP A 248 -12.67 1.79 7.00
C ASP A 248 -13.27 0.54 6.34
N ASN A 249 -12.46 -0.51 6.25
CA ASN A 249 -12.87 -1.81 5.71
C ASN A 249 -13.40 -1.76 4.26
N TYR A 250 -12.95 -0.80 3.45
CA TYR A 250 -13.30 -0.74 2.04
C TYR A 250 -12.87 -2.01 1.30
N ASN A 251 -13.78 -2.53 0.46
CA ASN A 251 -13.53 -3.73 -0.35
C ASN A 251 -13.47 -3.36 -1.84
N TYR A 252 -12.28 -3.28 -2.39
CA TYR A 252 -12.03 -2.95 -3.80
C TYR A 252 -12.08 -4.21 -4.68
N ASP A 253 -13.26 -4.74 -4.97
CA ASP A 253 -13.44 -5.90 -5.85
C ASP A 253 -13.70 -5.44 -7.31
N TRP A 254 -12.62 -5.27 -8.09
CA TRP A 254 -12.66 -4.83 -9.48
C TRP A 254 -12.47 -6.00 -10.43
N VAL A 255 -13.30 -6.07 -11.46
CA VAL A 255 -13.20 -7.09 -12.52
C VAL A 255 -13.34 -6.43 -13.88
N ALA A 256 -12.33 -6.59 -14.74
CA ALA A 256 -12.40 -6.18 -16.14
C ALA A 256 -13.14 -7.22 -16.99
N ASP A 257 -14.09 -6.77 -17.82
CA ASP A 257 -14.74 -7.56 -18.84
C ASP A 257 -14.20 -7.13 -20.21
N GLY A 258 -13.07 -7.74 -20.57
CA GLY A 258 -12.26 -7.37 -21.71
C GLY A 258 -11.22 -6.29 -21.39
N LYS A 259 -10.71 -5.62 -22.42
CA LYS A 259 -9.61 -4.65 -22.27
C LYS A 259 -10.09 -3.30 -21.74
N VAL A 260 -9.67 -2.94 -20.55
CA VAL A 260 -9.96 -1.67 -19.89
C VAL A 260 -8.69 -0.79 -19.90
N VAL A 261 -8.75 0.37 -20.53
CA VAL A 261 -7.65 1.32 -20.56
C VAL A 261 -8.01 2.51 -19.67
N LEU A 262 -7.24 2.69 -18.60
CA LEU A 262 -7.33 3.84 -17.69
C LEU A 262 -6.22 4.82 -18.06
N LYS A 263 -6.56 5.92 -18.72
CA LYS A 263 -5.59 6.86 -19.26
C LYS A 263 -5.55 8.14 -18.44
N SER A 264 -4.38 8.44 -17.88
CA SER A 264 -4.18 9.64 -17.07
C SER A 264 -4.20 10.91 -17.93
N THR A 265 -5.01 11.88 -17.53
CA THR A 265 -5.03 13.25 -18.08
C THR A 265 -4.30 14.27 -17.20
N ALA A 266 -3.83 13.85 -16.00
CA ALA A 266 -3.14 14.72 -15.07
C ALA A 266 -1.78 15.17 -15.62
N LYS A 267 -1.57 16.49 -15.64
CA LYS A 267 -0.35 17.11 -16.19
C LYS A 267 0.59 17.63 -15.11
N GLU A 268 0.04 18.05 -13.98
CA GLU A 268 0.78 18.73 -12.92
C GLU A 268 0.84 17.89 -11.63
N PRO A 269 1.94 17.89 -10.90
CA PRO A 269 2.04 17.25 -9.60
C PRO A 269 1.16 17.95 -8.56
N LEU A 270 0.72 17.21 -7.52
CA LEU A 270 -0.14 17.74 -6.45
C LEU A 270 0.56 18.73 -5.51
N GLY A 271 1.89 18.87 -5.58
CA GLY A 271 2.63 19.76 -4.71
C GLY A 271 4.15 19.61 -4.86
N PRO A 272 4.93 20.33 -4.05
CA PRO A 272 6.38 20.28 -4.12
C PRO A 272 6.96 18.94 -3.65
N ASN A 273 6.18 18.14 -2.94
CA ASN A 273 6.56 16.82 -2.46
C ASN A 273 6.02 15.74 -3.40
N TRP A 274 6.82 15.37 -4.37
CA TRP A 274 6.56 14.34 -5.37
C TRP A 274 6.19 12.95 -4.79
N ILE A 275 6.48 12.70 -3.51
CA ILE A 275 6.18 11.45 -2.80
C ILE A 275 4.67 11.16 -2.72
N ASP A 276 3.84 12.21 -2.78
CA ASP A 276 2.40 12.10 -2.60
C ASP A 276 1.61 12.07 -3.91
N ASP A 277 2.28 12.09 -5.05
CA ASP A 277 1.59 12.13 -6.34
C ASP A 277 1.24 10.71 -6.86
N TYR A 278 0.03 10.56 -7.36
CA TYR A 278 -0.52 9.26 -7.77
C TYR A 278 -1.53 9.42 -8.91
N PHE A 279 -1.74 8.36 -9.66
CA PHE A 279 -2.84 8.25 -10.61
C PHE A 279 -4.10 7.69 -9.94
N ILE A 280 -4.00 6.52 -9.35
CA ILE A 280 -5.07 5.91 -8.55
C ILE A 280 -4.50 5.50 -7.19
N ARG A 281 -5.13 5.99 -6.11
CA ARG A 281 -4.80 5.62 -4.73
C ARG A 281 -6.03 5.01 -4.06
N LEU A 282 -5.89 3.75 -3.64
CA LEU A 282 -6.87 2.99 -2.89
C LEU A 282 -6.32 2.74 -1.49
N GLU A 283 -7.03 3.20 -0.48
CA GLU A 283 -6.52 3.16 0.89
C GLU A 283 -7.55 2.64 1.89
N GLY A 284 -7.07 2.11 3.01
CA GLY A 284 -7.88 1.81 4.19
C GLY A 284 -8.24 3.06 4.96
N GLY A 285 -8.75 2.90 6.18
CA GLY A 285 -9.04 4.00 7.09
C GLY A 285 -7.76 4.71 7.56
N ASP A 286 -7.93 5.82 8.25
CA ASP A 286 -6.82 6.59 8.79
C ASP A 286 -6.12 5.86 9.94
N ALA A 287 -4.80 6.03 10.03
CA ALA A 287 -4.02 5.54 11.15
C ALA A 287 -4.30 6.38 12.41
N THR A 288 -4.77 5.75 13.46
CA THR A 288 -5.05 6.38 14.75
C THR A 288 -4.04 5.94 15.81
N PRO A 289 -3.43 6.87 16.55
CA PRO A 289 -2.49 6.50 17.62
C PRO A 289 -3.23 5.74 18.73
N ILE A 290 -2.57 4.70 19.23
CA ILE A 290 -2.96 3.94 20.41
C ILE A 290 -1.74 3.80 21.32
N ASP A 291 -1.87 3.07 22.43
CA ASP A 291 -0.78 2.86 23.34
C ASP A 291 -0.75 1.42 23.87
N TYR A 292 0.40 0.99 24.40
CA TYR A 292 0.62 -0.36 24.94
C TYR A 292 1.28 -0.33 26.30
N ASN A 293 1.00 -1.35 27.13
CA ASN A 293 1.38 -1.37 28.55
C ASN A 293 2.49 -2.36 28.90
N SER A 294 2.80 -3.30 28.05
CA SER A 294 3.82 -4.32 28.31
C SER A 294 4.94 -4.24 27.31
N THR A 295 6.16 -4.51 27.75
CA THR A 295 7.30 -4.72 26.84
C THR A 295 7.00 -5.86 25.89
N ILE A 296 7.34 -5.67 24.63
CA ILE A 296 7.20 -6.63 23.56
C ILE A 296 8.58 -7.20 23.25
N ASN A 297 8.69 -8.52 23.26
CA ASN A 297 9.94 -9.21 22.94
C ASN A 297 9.82 -9.87 21.55
N PRO A 298 10.93 -10.07 20.85
CA PRO A 298 10.96 -10.91 19.67
C PRO A 298 10.37 -12.29 19.95
N GLY A 299 9.43 -12.73 19.10
CA GLY A 299 8.72 -14.00 19.29
C GLY A 299 7.38 -13.89 20.02
N ASP A 300 7.05 -12.76 20.65
CA ASP A 300 5.72 -12.56 21.23
C ASP A 300 4.65 -12.55 20.11
N THR A 301 3.49 -13.16 20.40
CA THR A 301 2.35 -13.25 19.44
C THR A 301 1.17 -12.39 19.88
N SER A 302 1.35 -11.58 20.90
CA SER A 302 0.30 -10.72 21.44
C SER A 302 0.86 -9.47 22.08
N ILE A 303 0.01 -8.46 22.19
CA ILE A 303 0.34 -7.17 22.78
C ILE A 303 -0.75 -6.76 23.78
N SER A 304 -0.36 -6.16 24.91
CA SER A 304 -1.30 -5.56 25.87
C SER A 304 -1.54 -4.09 25.51
N ILE A 305 -2.74 -3.79 25.06
CA ILE A 305 -3.16 -2.44 24.71
C ILE A 305 -3.53 -1.66 25.97
N ASN A 306 -3.21 -0.38 26.02
CA ASN A 306 -3.60 0.48 27.12
C ASN A 306 -5.13 0.53 27.26
N SER A 307 -5.63 0.54 28.50
CA SER A 307 -7.05 0.45 28.84
C SER A 307 -7.93 1.55 28.21
N ALA A 308 -7.32 2.69 27.85
CA ALA A 308 -8.01 3.79 27.16
C ALA A 308 -8.34 3.47 25.68
N TYR A 309 -7.79 2.41 25.13
CA TYR A 309 -7.92 2.06 23.72
C TYR A 309 -8.58 0.68 23.53
N SER A 310 -9.02 0.46 22.31
CA SER A 310 -9.50 -0.83 21.83
C SER A 310 -9.07 -1.05 20.40
N VAL A 311 -8.97 -2.30 20.00
CA VAL A 311 -8.72 -2.75 18.63
C VAL A 311 -9.76 -3.81 18.29
N ASP A 312 -10.00 -4.05 17.02
CA ASP A 312 -10.89 -5.12 16.56
C ASP A 312 -10.08 -6.18 15.79
N ALA A 313 -10.60 -7.38 15.74
CA ALA A 313 -10.04 -8.39 14.82
C ALA A 313 -10.10 -7.87 13.38
N GLY A 314 -9.00 -8.00 12.66
CA GLY A 314 -8.82 -7.46 11.33
C GLY A 314 -8.11 -6.10 11.30
N ASP A 315 -8.04 -5.35 12.39
CA ASP A 315 -7.26 -4.10 12.44
C ASP A 315 -5.78 -4.35 12.17
N ILE A 316 -5.15 -3.42 11.49
CA ILE A 316 -3.70 -3.36 11.37
C ILE A 316 -3.15 -2.62 12.60
N ILE A 317 -2.20 -3.22 13.30
CA ILE A 317 -1.34 -2.55 14.26
C ILE A 317 -0.02 -2.23 13.58
N MET A 318 0.39 -0.97 13.62
CA MET A 318 1.65 -0.47 13.09
C MET A 318 2.49 0.06 14.25
N ILE A 319 3.71 -0.44 14.39
CA ILE A 319 4.66 0.05 15.39
C ILE A 319 5.75 0.80 14.64
N HIS A 320 5.84 2.11 14.89
CA HIS A 320 6.91 2.95 14.39
C HIS A 320 8.01 2.99 15.44
N GLY A 321 9.06 2.25 15.18
CA GLY A 321 10.18 2.15 16.08
C GLY A 321 10.95 3.46 16.21
N ASN A 322 11.74 3.56 17.26
CA ASN A 322 12.55 4.72 17.57
C ASN A 322 14.06 4.46 17.48
N ARG A 323 14.45 3.29 16.95
CA ARG A 323 15.85 2.92 16.70
C ARG A 323 16.14 3.05 15.22
N LEU A 324 17.17 3.83 14.89
CA LEU A 324 17.59 4.07 13.51
C LEU A 324 18.25 2.83 12.91
N ILE A 325 17.80 2.43 11.74
CA ILE A 325 18.41 1.37 10.92
C ILE A 325 19.35 1.97 9.88
N GLN A 326 18.85 2.97 9.16
CA GLN A 326 19.55 3.59 8.06
C GLN A 326 19.09 5.03 7.84
N THR A 327 20.02 5.87 7.38
CA THR A 327 19.70 7.16 6.78
C THR A 327 19.89 7.05 5.27
N ASP A 328 18.92 7.46 4.49
CA ASP A 328 19.03 7.57 3.04
C ASP A 328 18.41 8.91 2.56
N ASN A 329 18.42 9.14 1.25
CA ASN A 329 17.86 10.37 0.67
C ASN A 329 16.34 10.53 0.89
N ARG A 330 15.65 9.49 1.36
CA ARG A 330 14.21 9.50 1.67
C ARG A 330 13.92 9.76 3.15
N GLY A 331 14.95 9.83 3.97
CA GLY A 331 14.82 10.08 5.39
C GLY A 331 15.46 9.04 6.28
N GLN A 332 15.04 9.02 7.53
CA GLN A 332 15.55 8.10 8.54
C GLN A 332 14.66 6.86 8.61
N ALA A 333 15.23 5.70 8.27
CA ALA A 333 14.55 4.42 8.44
C ALA A 333 14.78 3.90 9.87
N CYS A 334 13.70 3.53 10.54
CA CYS A 334 13.72 3.00 11.89
C CYS A 334 13.20 1.56 11.95
N GLU A 335 13.60 0.85 13.01
CA GLU A 335 12.97 -0.42 13.35
C GLU A 335 11.48 -0.20 13.61
N GLY A 336 10.66 -1.03 13.00
CA GLY A 336 9.22 -0.98 13.17
C GLY A 336 8.60 -2.08 12.35
N GLU A 337 7.38 -2.47 12.67
CA GLU A 337 6.70 -3.58 12.01
C GLU A 337 5.19 -3.44 12.07
N MET A 338 4.52 -4.24 11.27
CA MET A 338 3.07 -4.26 11.22
C MET A 338 2.52 -5.67 11.36
N HIS A 339 1.36 -5.76 12.01
CA HIS A 339 0.64 -7.02 12.21
C HIS A 339 -0.86 -6.80 12.09
N VAL A 340 -1.59 -7.87 11.79
CA VAL A 340 -3.06 -7.87 11.81
C VAL A 340 -3.54 -8.48 13.13
N VAL A 341 -4.46 -7.82 13.79
CA VAL A 341 -5.12 -8.33 15.00
C VAL A 341 -5.98 -9.53 14.62
N THR A 342 -5.72 -10.67 15.23
CA THR A 342 -6.51 -11.89 15.02
C THR A 342 -7.63 -12.05 16.03
N ALA A 343 -7.42 -11.55 17.25
CA ALA A 343 -8.42 -11.53 18.32
C ALA A 343 -8.10 -10.41 19.31
N PHE A 344 -9.09 -9.88 19.97
CA PHE A 344 -8.96 -8.90 21.05
C PHE A 344 -9.84 -9.26 22.23
N ASP A 345 -9.23 -9.44 23.38
CA ASP A 345 -9.94 -9.59 24.66
C ASP A 345 -10.05 -8.22 25.35
N ASN A 346 -11.24 -7.66 25.35
CA ASN A 346 -11.48 -6.36 25.94
C ASN A 346 -11.40 -6.35 27.47
N ALA A 347 -11.52 -7.52 28.14
CA ALA A 347 -11.41 -7.59 29.61
C ALA A 347 -9.94 -7.53 30.05
N THR A 348 -9.06 -8.22 29.37
CA THR A 348 -7.62 -8.23 29.63
C THR A 348 -6.85 -7.20 28.81
N LYS A 349 -7.50 -6.55 27.85
CA LYS A 349 -6.88 -5.64 26.87
C LYS A 349 -5.75 -6.28 26.05
N LYS A 350 -5.83 -7.56 25.85
CA LYS A 350 -4.84 -8.34 25.10
C LYS A 350 -5.30 -8.50 23.65
N ALA A 351 -4.45 -8.07 22.72
CA ALA A 351 -4.62 -8.29 21.30
C ALA A 351 -3.69 -9.41 20.84
N GLU A 352 -4.23 -10.48 20.29
CA GLU A 352 -3.47 -11.48 19.56
C GLU A 352 -3.19 -10.99 18.13
N ILE A 353 -2.00 -11.24 17.63
CA ILE A 353 -1.58 -10.79 16.31
C ILE A 353 -1.29 -11.94 15.35
N SER A 354 -1.29 -11.63 14.06
CA SER A 354 -0.83 -12.56 13.02
C SER A 354 0.70 -12.63 13.03
N GLY A 355 1.25 -13.83 13.20
CA GLY A 355 2.70 -14.05 13.32
C GLY A 355 3.25 -13.71 14.70
N ALA A 356 4.51 -13.32 14.74
CA ALA A 356 5.21 -12.95 15.97
C ALA A 356 6.00 -11.67 15.76
N PHE A 357 6.18 -10.88 16.79
CA PHE A 357 7.00 -9.66 16.73
C PHE A 357 8.46 -9.99 16.41
N TYR A 358 9.02 -9.22 15.53
CA TYR A 358 10.42 -9.35 15.09
C TYR A 358 11.38 -8.55 15.99
N PHE A 359 10.94 -7.38 16.46
CA PHE A 359 11.75 -6.46 17.22
C PHE A 359 11.34 -6.40 18.70
N PHE A 360 12.26 -5.86 19.49
CA PHE A 360 12.03 -5.51 20.88
C PHE A 360 11.47 -4.09 21.01
N TYR A 361 10.38 -3.93 21.76
CA TYR A 361 9.81 -2.62 22.06
C TYR A 361 9.59 -2.46 23.57
N SER A 362 10.24 -1.47 24.14
CA SER A 362 10.10 -1.17 25.56
C SER A 362 8.77 -0.51 25.88
N ALA A 363 8.10 -0.94 26.92
CA ALA A 363 6.95 -0.24 27.49
C ALA A 363 7.34 0.93 28.39
N SER A 364 8.64 1.09 28.67
CA SER A 364 9.11 2.16 29.54
C SER A 364 8.88 3.52 28.91
N ASN A 365 8.42 4.45 29.72
CA ASN A 365 8.20 5.82 29.28
C ASN A 365 9.52 6.49 28.86
N ASP A 366 9.40 7.46 27.98
CA ASP A 366 10.47 8.39 27.68
C ASP A 366 10.92 9.09 28.96
N TYR A 367 12.19 9.39 29.04
CA TYR A 367 12.69 10.13 30.20
C TYR A 367 13.60 11.28 29.77
N SER A 368 13.73 12.25 30.67
CA SER A 368 14.62 13.37 30.47
C SER A 368 15.87 13.19 31.32
N THR A 369 17.01 13.50 30.75
CA THR A 369 18.32 13.48 31.42
C THR A 369 19.07 14.79 31.17
N THR A 370 20.05 15.11 31.98
CA THR A 370 20.84 16.31 31.81
C THR A 370 22.22 16.03 31.26
N VAL A 371 22.75 16.95 30.51
CA VAL A 371 24.15 16.88 30.08
C VAL A 371 25.09 17.14 31.25
N THR A 372 26.01 16.22 31.49
CA THR A 372 27.01 16.31 32.59
C THR A 372 28.38 16.72 32.10
N ALA A 373 28.72 16.39 30.85
CA ALA A 373 29.93 16.82 30.17
C ALA A 373 29.67 16.97 28.69
N SER A 374 30.33 17.90 28.03
CA SER A 374 30.16 18.14 26.61
C SER A 374 31.47 18.46 25.94
N VAL A 375 31.81 17.68 24.91
CA VAL A 375 33.00 17.89 24.08
C VAL A 375 32.61 18.74 22.85
N SER A 376 31.53 18.32 22.18
CA SER A 376 31.03 18.97 20.98
C SER A 376 29.52 18.69 20.82
N GLY A 377 28.91 19.19 19.74
CA GLY A 377 27.56 18.75 19.35
C GLY A 377 27.47 17.28 18.92
N GLY A 378 28.60 16.68 18.58
CA GLY A 378 28.73 15.29 18.20
C GLY A 378 29.11 14.35 19.35
N GLU A 379 29.49 14.88 20.53
CA GLU A 379 29.92 14.04 21.65
C GLU A 379 29.64 14.75 22.97
N PHE A 380 28.81 14.14 23.82
CA PHE A 380 28.52 14.63 25.18
C PHE A 380 27.98 13.52 26.09
N SER A 381 28.15 13.71 27.40
CA SER A 381 27.74 12.72 28.41
C SER A 381 26.45 13.16 29.09
N PHE A 382 25.64 12.18 29.43
CA PHE A 382 24.41 12.34 30.21
C PHE A 382 24.64 12.06 31.70
N GLY A 383 23.66 12.43 32.51
CA GLY A 383 23.63 12.10 33.92
C GLY A 383 23.65 10.59 34.17
N ASN A 384 24.00 10.21 35.40
CA ASN A 384 24.13 8.83 35.82
C ASN A 384 22.74 8.15 35.91
N ASP A 385 22.10 7.98 34.76
CA ASP A 385 20.82 7.33 34.66
C ASP A 385 21.02 5.83 34.51
N ALA A 386 20.72 5.09 35.56
CA ALA A 386 20.85 3.63 35.60
C ALA A 386 19.99 2.86 34.59
N THR A 387 19.13 3.57 33.86
CA THR A 387 18.14 2.95 32.92
C THR A 387 18.63 2.86 31.48
N LEU A 388 19.74 3.52 31.12
CA LEU A 388 20.39 3.31 29.82
C LEU A 388 21.21 2.03 29.86
N THR A 389 20.79 0.99 29.19
CA THR A 389 21.50 -0.28 29.07
C THR A 389 22.45 -0.27 27.87
N LYS A 390 23.38 -1.26 27.81
CA LYS A 390 24.33 -1.40 26.69
C LYS A 390 23.71 -1.49 25.30
N GLN A 391 22.40 -1.66 25.18
CA GLN A 391 21.68 -1.90 23.95
C GLN A 391 21.16 -0.63 23.24
N TYR A 392 21.49 0.56 23.71
CA TYR A 392 20.90 1.82 23.23
C TYR A 392 21.69 2.56 22.15
N ASN A 393 22.55 1.94 21.40
CA ASN A 393 22.99 2.50 20.13
C ASN A 393 21.76 2.75 19.24
N GLN A 394 21.70 3.90 18.56
CA GLN A 394 20.66 4.29 17.61
C GLN A 394 19.33 4.76 18.23
N VAL A 395 19.26 4.97 19.52
CA VAL A 395 18.09 5.55 20.18
C VAL A 395 17.97 7.04 19.85
N LYS A 396 16.72 7.49 19.65
CA LYS A 396 16.43 8.90 19.39
C LYS A 396 16.58 9.75 20.65
N VAL A 397 17.31 10.84 20.51
CA VAL A 397 17.53 11.85 21.54
C VAL A 397 17.06 13.21 21.03
N THR A 398 16.29 13.94 21.83
CA THR A 398 15.74 15.24 21.47
C THR A 398 16.11 16.28 22.52
N GLY A 399 16.70 17.40 22.10
CA GLY A 399 16.93 18.51 23.00
C GLY A 399 15.63 19.07 23.57
N VAL A 400 15.56 19.29 24.88
CA VAL A 400 14.41 19.90 25.56
C VAL A 400 14.71 21.34 25.94
N THR A 401 15.93 21.60 26.41
CA THR A 401 16.41 22.94 26.75
C THR A 401 17.68 23.28 26.00
N GLY A 402 18.13 24.52 26.12
CA GLY A 402 19.33 25.01 25.46
C GLY A 402 19.18 25.25 23.97
N ALA A 403 20.29 25.49 23.30
CA ALA A 403 20.32 25.85 21.86
C ALA A 403 19.84 24.71 20.92
N ASN A 404 19.80 23.46 21.43
CA ASN A 404 19.36 22.30 20.67
C ASN A 404 17.89 21.92 20.94
N ALA A 405 17.11 22.77 21.63
CA ALA A 405 15.71 22.49 21.93
C ALA A 405 14.90 22.18 20.65
N GLY A 406 14.15 21.08 20.66
CA GLY A 406 13.37 20.59 19.52
C GLY A 406 14.17 19.81 18.47
N ILE A 407 15.48 19.82 18.51
CA ILE A 407 16.32 19.12 17.54
C ILE A 407 16.52 17.68 18.00
N SER A 408 16.34 16.73 17.10
CA SER A 408 16.50 15.29 17.36
C SER A 408 17.69 14.73 16.60
N ARG A 409 18.40 13.81 17.24
CA ARG A 409 19.45 12.98 16.66
C ARG A 409 19.36 11.57 17.21
N TYR A 410 20.02 10.62 16.53
CA TYR A 410 20.13 9.25 17.00
C TYR A 410 21.54 8.99 17.53
N ILE A 411 21.65 8.29 18.64
CA ILE A 411 22.94 7.89 19.21
C ILE A 411 23.61 6.91 18.25
N THR A 412 24.80 7.23 17.74
CA THR A 412 25.56 6.35 16.86
C THR A 412 26.47 5.41 17.64
N HIS A 413 26.99 5.90 18.76
CA HIS A 413 27.79 5.11 19.69
C HIS A 413 27.43 5.50 21.13
N TRP A 414 27.18 4.50 21.95
CA TRP A 414 26.90 4.68 23.38
C TRP A 414 27.97 4.01 24.23
N ASP A 415 28.70 4.79 24.99
CA ASP A 415 29.57 4.29 26.03
C ASP A 415 28.81 4.21 27.36
N TYR A 416 28.52 2.98 27.75
CA TYR A 416 27.76 2.73 28.97
C TYR A 416 28.50 3.13 30.24
N ASP A 417 29.81 2.98 30.28
CA ASP A 417 30.61 3.22 31.47
C ASP A 417 30.75 4.73 31.73
N THR A 418 31.03 5.50 30.71
CA THR A 418 31.16 6.97 30.78
C THR A 418 29.86 7.72 30.57
N LYS A 419 28.75 7.04 30.21
CA LYS A 419 27.48 7.62 29.83
C LYS A 419 27.61 8.63 28.67
N THR A 420 28.52 8.40 27.76
CA THR A 420 28.84 9.29 26.66
C THR A 420 28.13 8.82 25.39
N ALA A 421 27.39 9.74 24.78
CA ALA A 421 26.76 9.55 23.50
C ALA A 421 27.54 10.25 22.40
N LYS A 422 27.72 9.56 21.25
CA LYS A 422 28.23 10.15 20.02
C LYS A 422 27.13 10.21 18.96
N PHE A 423 27.15 11.28 18.17
CA PHE A 423 26.21 11.58 17.12
C PHE A 423 27.02 11.91 15.86
N GLU A 424 27.20 10.89 15.05
CA GLU A 424 28.05 10.91 13.84
C GLU A 424 27.19 10.53 12.60
N TYR A 425 27.82 10.44 11.46
CA TYR A 425 27.29 9.97 10.18
C TYR A 425 26.23 10.86 9.52
N ALA A 426 25.39 10.32 8.66
CA ALA A 426 24.53 11.04 7.74
C ALA A 426 23.60 12.09 8.36
N GLN A 427 23.17 11.91 9.58
CA GLN A 427 22.38 12.91 10.31
C GLN A 427 23.22 14.06 10.89
N GLY A 428 24.55 13.83 11.00
CA GLY A 428 25.49 14.77 11.61
C GLY A 428 25.31 14.97 13.11
N PRO A 429 26.18 15.76 13.71
CA PRO A 429 26.11 16.14 15.12
C PRO A 429 24.91 17.06 15.38
N PHE A 430 24.61 17.31 16.65
CA PHE A 430 23.77 18.44 17.02
C PHE A 430 24.43 19.74 16.55
N PRO A 431 23.65 20.69 16.01
CA PRO A 431 24.22 21.92 15.42
C PRO A 431 24.94 22.80 16.44
N PHE A 432 24.60 22.65 17.72
CA PHE A 432 25.22 23.42 18.79
C PHE A 432 25.81 22.48 19.83
N LYS A 433 26.95 22.86 20.40
CA LYS A 433 27.54 22.17 21.55
C LYS A 433 26.60 22.34 22.74
N PRO A 434 26.08 21.24 23.33
CA PRO A 434 25.25 21.37 24.52
C PRO A 434 26.02 21.92 25.71
N SER A 435 25.31 22.68 26.56
CA SER A 435 25.85 23.12 27.83
C SER A 435 25.62 22.09 28.94
N VAL A 436 26.50 22.02 29.93
CA VAL A 436 26.22 21.22 31.13
C VAL A 436 24.95 21.74 31.79
N GLY A 437 24.02 20.84 32.09
CA GLY A 437 22.69 21.16 32.61
C GLY A 437 21.60 21.25 31.54
N ASP A 438 21.93 21.29 30.25
CA ASP A 438 20.91 21.18 29.20
C ASP A 438 20.17 19.85 29.34
N VAL A 439 18.85 19.89 29.14
CA VAL A 439 17.97 18.72 29.25
C VAL A 439 17.71 18.11 27.88
N PHE A 440 17.88 16.81 27.82
CA PHE A 440 17.53 16.02 26.64
C PHE A 440 16.52 14.93 26.99
N LYS A 441 15.57 14.69 26.11
CA LYS A 441 14.62 13.58 26.17
C LYS A 441 15.16 12.38 25.40
N ILE A 442 15.21 11.24 26.07
CA ILE A 442 15.54 9.95 25.46
C ILE A 442 14.24 9.20 25.18
N THR A 443 14.00 8.94 23.91
CA THR A 443 12.79 8.25 23.47
C THR A 443 12.99 6.75 23.61
N ARG A 444 12.16 6.11 24.42
CA ARG A 444 12.19 4.66 24.69
C ARG A 444 11.06 3.90 24.06
N LYS A 445 9.86 4.46 24.17
CA LYS A 445 8.65 3.82 23.73
C LYS A 445 8.44 4.06 22.24
N ALA A 446 8.13 3.01 21.49
CA ALA A 446 7.74 3.13 20.11
C ALA A 446 6.35 3.76 19.99
N ASN A 447 6.10 4.46 18.92
CA ASN A 447 4.74 4.91 18.58
C ASN A 447 3.97 3.76 17.97
N ILE A 448 2.75 3.56 18.42
CA ILE A 448 1.87 2.52 17.92
C ILE A 448 0.57 3.12 17.38
N TYR A 449 0.14 2.61 16.26
CA TYR A 449 -1.07 3.05 15.59
C TYR A 449 -1.95 1.85 15.27
N LYS A 450 -3.24 2.06 15.26
CA LYS A 450 -4.20 1.13 14.65
C LYS A 450 -4.79 1.73 13.40
N ARG A 451 -5.14 0.87 12.44
CA ARG A 451 -5.77 1.26 11.19
C ARG A 451 -6.77 0.20 10.74
N LYS A 452 -7.95 0.62 10.28
CA LYS A 452 -8.87 -0.26 9.57
C LYS A 452 -8.30 -0.52 8.17
N PRO A 453 -8.15 -1.79 7.76
CA PRO A 453 -7.61 -2.09 6.45
C PRO A 453 -8.59 -1.82 5.32
N CYS A 454 -8.09 -1.84 4.08
CA CYS A 454 -8.88 -2.17 2.92
C CYS A 454 -8.57 -3.60 2.46
N TYR A 455 -9.46 -4.13 1.63
CA TYR A 455 -9.42 -5.49 1.11
C TYR A 455 -9.77 -5.50 -0.38
N GLY A 456 -9.76 -6.67 -0.98
CA GLY A 456 -10.37 -6.90 -2.28
C GLY A 456 -9.43 -7.47 -3.31
N ARG A 457 -9.81 -7.26 -4.57
CA ARG A 457 -9.02 -7.73 -5.70
C ARG A 457 -9.20 -6.81 -6.91
N ILE A 458 -8.18 -6.75 -7.74
CA ILE A 458 -8.19 -6.10 -9.04
C ILE A 458 -7.76 -7.16 -10.05
N VAL A 459 -8.66 -7.64 -10.89
CA VAL A 459 -8.43 -8.80 -11.76
C VAL A 459 -8.90 -8.52 -13.17
N GLY A 460 -8.07 -8.87 -14.15
CA GLY A 460 -8.38 -8.79 -15.56
C GLY A 460 -7.49 -7.84 -16.35
N ASP A 461 -7.81 -7.61 -17.61
CA ASP A 461 -6.99 -6.84 -18.54
C ASP A 461 -7.15 -5.32 -18.31
N PHE A 462 -6.54 -4.84 -17.22
CA PHE A 462 -6.45 -3.41 -16.92
C PHE A 462 -5.13 -2.83 -17.42
N ASN A 463 -5.22 -1.83 -18.28
CA ASN A 463 -4.09 -1.05 -18.75
C ASN A 463 -4.13 0.36 -18.14
N PHE A 464 -3.21 0.67 -17.29
CA PHE A 464 -3.00 2.01 -16.73
C PHE A 464 -1.98 2.71 -17.62
N GLU A 465 -2.34 3.82 -18.22
CA GLU A 465 -1.48 4.53 -19.15
C GLU A 465 -1.33 6.01 -18.76
N ARG A 466 -0.11 6.49 -18.81
CA ARG A 466 0.21 7.90 -18.76
C ARG A 466 0.92 8.31 -20.04
N PRO A 467 0.50 9.37 -20.72
CA PRO A 467 1.23 9.88 -21.87
C PRO A 467 2.65 10.25 -21.48
N VAL A 468 3.63 9.62 -22.10
CA VAL A 468 5.04 9.98 -21.93
C VAL A 468 5.31 11.18 -22.83
N THR A 469 5.60 12.34 -22.25
CA THR A 469 5.92 13.54 -23.04
C THR A 469 7.42 13.65 -23.22
N GLN A 470 7.85 13.95 -24.45
CA GLN A 470 9.28 14.10 -24.80
C GLN A 470 10.00 15.27 -24.07
N ASN A 471 9.23 16.23 -23.56
CA ASN A 471 9.72 17.46 -22.93
C ASN A 471 9.20 17.60 -21.50
N ALA A 472 9.16 16.50 -20.76
CA ALA A 472 8.83 16.59 -19.35
C ALA A 472 9.81 17.54 -18.66
N SER A 473 9.31 18.67 -18.19
CA SER A 473 10.06 19.59 -17.34
C SER A 473 10.46 18.86 -16.04
N PRO A 474 11.49 19.30 -15.32
CA PRO A 474 11.83 18.77 -14.00
C PRO A 474 10.64 18.72 -13.03
N GLY A 475 9.56 19.46 -13.28
CA GLY A 475 8.29 19.41 -12.53
C GLY A 475 7.33 18.28 -12.91
N ASP A 476 7.53 17.59 -14.02
CA ASP A 476 6.72 16.40 -14.40
C ASP A 476 7.10 15.14 -13.62
N LEU A 477 7.72 15.32 -12.50
CA LEU A 477 8.38 14.33 -11.72
C LEU A 477 7.43 13.66 -10.72
N GLY A 478 7.46 12.35 -10.63
CA GLY A 478 6.97 11.64 -9.46
C GLY A 478 5.54 11.13 -9.51
N PHE A 479 5.06 10.61 -10.64
CA PHE A 479 3.76 9.94 -10.68
C PHE A 479 3.87 8.45 -10.34
N ARG A 480 3.14 8.02 -9.31
CA ARG A 480 2.86 6.62 -9.03
C ARG A 480 1.60 6.19 -9.79
N GLY A 481 1.62 5.00 -10.38
CA GLY A 481 0.48 4.48 -11.13
C GLY A 481 -0.66 4.05 -10.21
N LEU A 482 -0.53 2.88 -9.62
CA LEU A 482 -1.48 2.32 -8.66
C LEU A 482 -0.86 2.30 -7.27
N VAL A 483 -1.44 3.03 -6.35
CA VAL A 483 -1.08 3.05 -4.93
C VAL A 483 -2.11 2.27 -4.15
N ILE A 484 -1.66 1.28 -3.39
CA ILE A 484 -2.46 0.55 -2.42
C ILE A 484 -1.88 0.83 -1.05
N ASP A 485 -2.69 1.36 -0.15
CA ASP A 485 -2.24 1.77 1.17
C ASP A 485 -3.12 1.16 2.28
N GLY A 486 -2.49 0.42 3.18
CA GLY A 486 -3.17 -0.23 4.31
C GLY A 486 -4.07 -1.38 3.89
N ALA A 487 -3.68 -2.16 2.90
CA ALA A 487 -4.43 -3.34 2.48
C ALA A 487 -4.03 -4.59 3.25
N VAL A 488 -5.01 -5.46 3.49
CA VAL A 488 -4.81 -6.82 4.01
C VAL A 488 -5.41 -7.82 3.03
N ASP A 489 -4.63 -8.86 2.70
CA ASP A 489 -5.04 -9.97 1.82
C ASP A 489 -5.56 -9.52 0.43
N MET A 490 -5.09 -8.37 -0.06
CA MET A 490 -5.50 -7.87 -1.37
C MET A 490 -4.84 -8.66 -2.50
N HIS A 491 -5.57 -8.88 -3.58
CA HIS A 491 -5.12 -9.64 -4.75
C HIS A 491 -5.17 -8.77 -6.00
N ILE A 492 -4.06 -8.65 -6.72
CA ILE A 492 -3.93 -7.86 -7.95
C ILE A 492 -3.38 -8.80 -9.03
N GLU A 493 -4.05 -8.91 -10.17
CA GLU A 493 -3.68 -9.87 -11.21
C GLU A 493 -3.93 -9.33 -12.63
N GLY A 494 -2.95 -9.57 -13.52
CA GLY A 494 -3.10 -9.31 -14.95
C GLY A 494 -3.12 -7.84 -15.33
N ILE A 495 -2.51 -6.96 -14.54
CA ILE A 495 -2.53 -5.51 -14.81
C ILE A 495 -1.28 -5.04 -15.54
N LYS A 496 -1.46 -4.04 -16.40
CA LYS A 496 -0.38 -3.40 -17.16
C LYS A 496 -0.30 -1.91 -16.82
N LEU A 497 0.92 -1.43 -16.57
CA LEU A 497 1.18 -0.02 -16.26
C LEU A 497 2.26 0.53 -17.20
N ILE A 498 1.99 1.70 -17.80
CA ILE A 498 2.88 2.31 -18.79
C ILE A 498 3.09 3.79 -18.47
N GLY A 499 4.34 4.21 -18.35
CA GLY A 499 4.72 5.63 -18.31
C GLY A 499 4.62 6.31 -16.93
N PHE A 500 4.59 5.57 -15.84
CA PHE A 500 4.56 6.12 -14.48
C PHE A 500 5.98 6.31 -13.94
N SER A 501 6.44 7.54 -13.90
CA SER A 501 7.84 7.89 -13.70
C SER A 501 8.40 7.59 -12.31
N GLU A 502 7.56 7.54 -11.28
CA GLU A 502 7.99 7.23 -9.90
C GLU A 502 7.91 5.73 -9.62
N THR A 503 6.71 5.17 -9.71
CA THR A 503 6.47 3.76 -9.43
C THR A 503 5.23 3.28 -10.20
N GLY A 504 5.30 2.11 -10.82
CA GLY A 504 4.13 1.49 -11.44
C GLY A 504 3.11 1.11 -10.38
N ILE A 505 3.43 0.15 -9.50
CA ILE A 505 2.58 -0.26 -8.37
C ILE A 505 3.32 0.02 -7.07
N PHE A 506 2.69 0.77 -6.18
CA PHE A 506 3.21 1.10 -4.87
C PHE A 506 2.34 0.50 -3.77
N LEU A 507 2.92 -0.43 -3.00
CA LEU A 507 2.29 -1.01 -1.82
C LEU A 507 2.80 -0.28 -0.58
N GLU A 508 1.94 0.43 0.12
CA GLU A 508 2.26 1.15 1.35
C GLU A 508 1.50 0.55 2.53
N SER A 509 2.20 0.16 3.57
CA SER A 509 1.59 -0.40 4.79
C SER A 509 0.61 -1.56 4.50
N CYS A 510 0.98 -2.42 3.56
CA CYS A 510 0.18 -3.58 3.15
C CYS A 510 0.64 -4.86 3.84
N TYR A 511 -0.30 -5.76 4.10
CA TYR A 511 -0.07 -7.04 4.75
C TYR A 511 -0.64 -8.19 3.92
N ARG A 512 0.17 -9.18 3.55
CA ARG A 512 -0.19 -10.34 2.72
C ARG A 512 -0.83 -9.99 1.37
N THR A 513 -0.50 -8.82 0.82
CA THR A 513 -0.97 -8.42 -0.51
C THR A 513 -0.23 -9.20 -1.59
N LYS A 514 -0.97 -9.70 -2.58
CA LYS A 514 -0.43 -10.51 -3.66
C LYS A 514 -0.61 -9.83 -5.00
N ILE A 515 0.48 -9.72 -5.77
CA ILE A 515 0.48 -9.20 -7.15
C ILE A 515 0.95 -10.33 -8.08
N ILE A 516 0.15 -10.65 -9.09
CA ILE A 516 0.42 -11.72 -10.05
C ILE A 516 0.46 -11.15 -11.45
N GLU A 517 1.48 -11.53 -12.21
CA GLU A 517 1.69 -11.17 -13.60
C GLU A 517 1.56 -9.66 -13.90
N PRO A 518 2.12 -8.76 -13.07
CA PRO A 518 2.13 -7.35 -13.42
C PRO A 518 3.09 -7.10 -14.57
N TYR A 519 2.64 -6.33 -15.56
CA TYR A 519 3.48 -5.88 -16.67
C TYR A 519 3.72 -4.37 -16.57
N ILE A 520 4.97 -3.93 -16.46
CA ILE A 520 5.31 -2.54 -16.23
C ILE A 520 6.33 -2.05 -17.23
N GLU A 521 6.01 -0.93 -17.89
CA GLU A 521 6.91 -0.29 -18.85
C GLU A 521 7.19 1.15 -18.48
N TYR A 522 8.44 1.58 -18.67
CA TYR A 522 8.89 2.97 -18.61
C TYR A 522 8.67 3.66 -17.25
N SER A 523 8.81 2.93 -16.16
CA SER A 523 8.92 3.54 -14.83
C SER A 523 10.34 4.02 -14.62
N ASN A 524 10.61 5.23 -15.12
CA ASN A 524 11.93 5.83 -15.04
C ASN A 524 11.83 7.36 -15.07
N ARG A 525 12.55 7.99 -14.17
CA ARG A 525 12.79 9.42 -14.16
C ARG A 525 13.91 9.76 -15.14
N ALA A 526 13.59 10.06 -16.36
CA ALA A 526 14.55 10.25 -17.44
C ALA A 526 15.54 11.41 -17.28
N TYR A 527 15.33 12.31 -16.31
CA TYR A 527 16.05 13.59 -16.24
C TYR A 527 16.84 13.85 -14.97
N ASP A 528 16.66 13.09 -13.90
CA ASP A 528 17.43 13.27 -12.68
C ASP A 528 18.32 12.07 -12.39
N LEU A 529 19.52 12.14 -12.94
CA LEU A 529 20.56 11.14 -12.78
C LEU A 529 21.06 11.02 -11.33
N THR A 530 20.73 11.97 -10.47
CA THR A 530 21.24 12.07 -9.11
C THR A 530 20.27 11.52 -8.05
N ASN A 531 18.94 11.59 -8.29
CA ASN A 531 17.91 11.21 -7.35
C ASN A 531 16.99 10.11 -7.90
N GLY A 532 17.58 9.00 -8.26
CA GLY A 532 16.94 7.93 -8.96
C GLY A 532 15.72 7.31 -8.29
N THR A 533 14.55 7.66 -8.75
CA THR A 533 13.30 6.92 -8.61
C THR A 533 12.94 6.28 -9.95
N GLY A 534 11.93 5.45 -10.00
CA GLY A 534 11.51 4.74 -11.21
C GLY A 534 11.45 3.24 -10.98
N TYR A 535 10.50 2.81 -10.13
CA TYR A 535 10.32 1.43 -9.77
C TYR A 535 9.15 0.80 -10.52
N GLY A 536 9.30 -0.43 -10.93
CA GLY A 536 8.17 -1.19 -11.46
C GLY A 536 7.15 -1.46 -10.36
N VAL A 537 7.55 -2.25 -9.39
CA VAL A 537 6.80 -2.48 -8.14
C VAL A 537 7.64 -2.01 -6.97
N GLU A 538 7.05 -1.30 -6.02
CA GLU A 538 7.69 -0.93 -4.77
C GLU A 538 6.85 -1.44 -3.59
N ILE A 539 7.48 -2.22 -2.71
CA ILE A 539 6.91 -2.70 -1.46
C ILE A 539 7.50 -1.85 -0.34
N TYR A 540 6.67 -1.03 0.30
CA TYR A 540 7.10 -0.01 1.23
C TYR A 540 6.37 -0.11 2.57
N ASN A 541 7.12 -0.19 3.68
CA ASN A 541 6.55 -0.39 5.03
C ASN A 541 5.56 -1.58 5.09
N SER A 542 5.77 -2.62 4.27
CA SER A 542 4.78 -3.66 4.01
C SER A 542 5.36 -5.05 4.28
N SER A 543 4.52 -5.96 4.78
CA SER A 543 4.99 -7.27 5.23
C SER A 543 4.20 -8.42 4.62
N TYR A 544 4.89 -9.56 4.41
CA TYR A 544 4.32 -10.80 3.86
C TYR A 544 3.72 -10.64 2.46
N CYS A 545 4.06 -9.58 1.74
CA CYS A 545 3.58 -9.36 0.38
C CYS A 545 4.29 -10.30 -0.61
N THR A 546 3.57 -10.67 -1.66
CA THR A 546 4.09 -11.59 -2.68
C THR A 546 3.91 -10.98 -4.06
N VAL A 547 4.98 -10.98 -4.87
CA VAL A 547 4.94 -10.60 -6.29
C VAL A 547 5.37 -11.80 -7.12
N VAL A 548 4.55 -12.20 -8.09
CA VAL A 548 4.77 -13.39 -8.91
C VAL A 548 4.77 -13.03 -10.39
N ASP A 549 5.73 -13.59 -11.13
CA ASP A 549 5.82 -13.52 -12.60
C ASP A 549 5.78 -12.08 -13.16
N MET A 550 6.38 -11.14 -12.43
CA MET A 550 6.46 -9.75 -12.86
C MET A 550 7.32 -9.61 -14.11
N ILE A 551 6.85 -8.82 -15.06
CA ILE A 551 7.63 -8.37 -16.22
C ILE A 551 7.80 -6.86 -16.15
N ALA A 552 9.05 -6.39 -16.10
CA ALA A 552 9.37 -4.98 -16.15
C ALA A 552 10.28 -4.67 -17.35
N PHE A 553 9.98 -3.58 -18.06
CA PHE A 553 10.76 -3.12 -19.20
C PHE A 553 11.11 -1.64 -19.03
N ALA A 554 12.36 -1.30 -19.26
CA ALA A 554 12.87 0.09 -19.21
C ALA A 554 12.53 0.82 -17.90
N CYS A 555 12.51 0.12 -16.77
CA CYS A 555 12.42 0.70 -15.43
C CYS A 555 13.81 0.97 -14.86
N ARG A 556 13.97 1.91 -13.95
CA ARG A 556 15.20 2.06 -13.20
C ARG A 556 15.45 0.85 -12.30
N ARG A 557 14.40 0.37 -11.63
CA ARG A 557 14.42 -0.89 -10.88
C ARG A 557 13.11 -1.62 -11.10
N GLY A 558 13.18 -2.90 -11.44
CA GLY A 558 11.97 -3.69 -11.66
C GLY A 558 11.15 -3.82 -10.39
N LEU A 559 11.80 -4.24 -9.30
CA LEU A 559 11.16 -4.36 -8.00
C LEU A 559 12.06 -3.79 -6.89
N ASP A 560 11.47 -3.02 -6.00
CA ASP A 560 12.13 -2.44 -4.83
C ASP A 560 11.39 -2.79 -3.54
N VAL A 561 12.15 -3.13 -2.49
CA VAL A 561 11.63 -3.36 -1.15
C VAL A 561 12.26 -2.34 -0.21
N SER A 562 11.44 -1.54 0.44
CA SER A 562 11.88 -0.37 1.19
C SER A 562 10.98 -0.09 2.39
N GLY A 563 11.28 0.97 3.12
CA GLY A 563 10.49 1.46 4.24
C GLY A 563 11.18 2.65 4.92
N THR A 564 10.47 3.30 5.82
CA THR A 564 11.04 4.37 6.66
C THR A 564 10.64 4.23 8.12
N GLN A 565 9.35 4.16 8.41
CA GLN A 565 8.84 4.08 9.78
C GLN A 565 8.73 2.64 10.27
N MET A 566 8.63 1.72 9.33
CA MET A 566 8.60 0.29 9.55
C MET A 566 9.52 -0.39 8.55
N VAL A 567 9.98 -1.57 8.87
CA VAL A 567 10.68 -2.42 7.92
C VAL A 567 9.67 -3.22 7.11
N SER A 568 10.04 -3.53 5.89
CA SER A 568 9.29 -4.46 5.05
C SER A 568 9.77 -5.88 5.33
N LEU A 569 8.93 -6.69 5.99
CA LEU A 569 9.28 -8.03 6.52
C LEU A 569 8.70 -9.15 5.66
N TYR A 570 9.50 -10.23 5.49
CA TYR A 570 9.05 -11.51 4.94
C TYR A 570 8.35 -11.42 3.59
N ASN A 571 8.81 -10.53 2.71
CA ASN A 571 8.23 -10.40 1.39
C ASN A 571 8.83 -11.45 0.44
N ASN A 572 8.02 -11.92 -0.50
CA ASN A 572 8.40 -13.00 -1.40
C ASN A 572 8.20 -12.60 -2.87
N ILE A 573 9.28 -12.63 -3.63
CA ILE A 573 9.30 -12.24 -5.03
C ILE A 573 9.68 -13.46 -5.88
N ILE A 574 8.78 -13.87 -6.76
CA ILE A 574 8.91 -15.10 -7.53
C ILE A 574 8.94 -14.79 -9.01
N ASN A 575 9.97 -15.27 -9.71
CA ASN A 575 10.19 -15.14 -11.15
C ASN A 575 10.13 -13.70 -11.69
N PRO A 576 10.75 -12.70 -11.05
CA PRO A 576 10.76 -11.35 -11.59
C PRO A 576 11.60 -11.32 -12.87
N THR A 577 11.07 -10.76 -13.93
CA THR A 577 11.82 -10.55 -15.17
C THR A 577 11.92 -9.07 -15.46
N MET A 578 13.13 -8.58 -15.63
CA MET A 578 13.36 -7.22 -16.07
C MET A 578 14.32 -7.17 -17.24
N MET A 579 13.94 -6.39 -18.24
CA MET A 579 14.76 -6.10 -19.41
C MET A 579 15.09 -4.61 -19.44
N GLY A 580 16.38 -4.31 -19.56
CA GLY A 580 16.85 -2.96 -19.86
C GLY A 580 16.58 -2.63 -21.33
N GLY A 581 15.92 -1.51 -21.59
CA GLY A 581 15.67 -1.03 -22.94
C GLY A 581 16.58 0.16 -23.26
N GLY A 582 17.42 0.01 -24.28
CA GLY A 582 18.26 1.09 -24.79
C GLY A 582 17.57 1.96 -25.85
N THR A 583 16.28 1.75 -26.13
CA THR A 583 15.56 2.46 -27.20
C THR A 583 14.49 3.37 -26.66
N ALA A 584 14.35 4.49 -27.35
CA ALA A 584 13.36 5.50 -27.09
C ALA A 584 11.94 4.96 -27.35
N TYR A 585 11.03 5.24 -26.42
CA TYR A 585 9.60 5.22 -26.70
C TYR A 585 9.22 6.60 -27.23
N ASP A 586 8.60 6.67 -28.40
CA ASP A 586 8.25 7.91 -29.09
C ASP A 586 9.41 8.94 -29.22
N GLY A 587 10.63 8.45 -29.43
CA GLY A 587 11.82 9.32 -29.55
C GLY A 587 12.41 9.81 -28.23
N VAL A 588 11.84 9.44 -27.08
CA VAL A 588 12.43 9.73 -25.75
C VAL A 588 13.48 8.67 -25.43
N LYS A 589 14.71 9.10 -25.21
CA LYS A 589 15.77 8.23 -24.70
C LYS A 589 15.54 8.04 -23.21
N PHE A 590 15.06 6.85 -22.81
CA PHE A 590 14.86 6.48 -21.41
C PHE A 590 16.17 6.28 -20.64
N PHE A 591 17.26 6.04 -21.34
CA PHE A 591 18.58 5.95 -20.76
C PHE A 591 19.52 6.79 -21.62
N PRO A 592 19.92 7.99 -21.21
CA PRO A 592 21.02 8.66 -21.85
C PRO A 592 22.24 7.76 -21.80
N ASP A 593 23.04 7.77 -22.88
CA ASP A 593 24.30 7.05 -22.94
C ASP A 593 25.11 7.38 -21.69
N GLY A 594 25.19 6.46 -20.74
CA GLY A 594 26.05 6.59 -19.55
C GLY A 594 25.42 6.48 -18.19
N ASP A 595 24.12 6.62 -17.98
CA ASP A 595 23.52 6.36 -16.66
C ASP A 595 22.69 5.09 -16.60
N THR A 596 23.08 4.28 -15.69
CA THR A 596 22.91 2.86 -15.82
C THR A 596 22.73 2.20 -14.47
N ARG A 597 22.05 2.87 -13.54
CA ARG A 597 21.77 2.30 -12.21
C ARG A 597 20.53 1.42 -12.17
N ASN A 598 20.09 0.90 -13.31
CA ASN A 598 18.96 0.01 -13.36
C ASN A 598 19.27 -1.39 -12.80
N SER A 599 18.30 -1.97 -12.13
CA SER A 599 18.41 -3.30 -11.52
C SER A 599 17.10 -4.06 -11.63
N CYS A 600 17.16 -5.38 -11.71
CA CYS A 600 15.97 -6.20 -11.70
C CYS A 600 15.26 -6.08 -10.35
N CYS A 601 15.98 -6.41 -9.31
CA CYS A 601 15.44 -6.42 -7.94
C CYS A 601 16.39 -5.67 -7.01
N GLY A 602 15.87 -5.23 -5.88
CA GLY A 602 16.71 -4.71 -4.83
C GLY A 602 15.94 -4.35 -3.57
N GLY A 603 16.67 -4.40 -2.47
CA GLY A 603 16.21 -3.90 -1.19
C GLY A 603 16.93 -2.61 -0.80
N HIS A 604 16.26 -1.77 -0.06
CA HIS A 604 16.87 -0.76 0.78
C HIS A 604 17.13 -1.32 2.19
N GLY A 605 17.80 -0.54 3.04
CA GLY A 605 18.11 -0.98 4.41
C GLY A 605 16.92 -1.55 5.20
N PRO A 606 15.70 -1.04 5.05
CA PRO A 606 14.51 -1.58 5.71
C PRO A 606 13.88 -2.83 5.06
N SER A 607 14.55 -3.47 4.12
CA SER A 607 14.14 -4.78 3.58
C SER A 607 14.69 -5.90 4.44
N TYR A 608 13.84 -6.63 5.15
CA TYR A 608 14.24 -7.71 6.06
C TYR A 608 13.57 -9.02 5.66
N GLU A 609 14.33 -10.12 5.70
CA GLU A 609 13.84 -11.48 5.43
C GLU A 609 13.12 -11.60 4.06
N THR A 610 13.55 -10.80 3.08
CA THR A 610 12.95 -10.80 1.75
C THR A 610 13.59 -11.86 0.86
N THR A 611 12.77 -12.64 0.16
CA THR A 611 13.24 -13.69 -0.74
C THR A 611 12.92 -13.34 -2.20
N PHE A 612 13.94 -13.43 -3.04
CA PHE A 612 13.86 -13.30 -4.49
C PHE A 612 14.17 -14.67 -5.10
N THR A 613 13.19 -15.32 -5.70
CA THR A 613 13.31 -16.68 -6.24
C THR A 613 13.10 -16.71 -7.74
N GLY A 614 14.03 -17.29 -8.47
CA GLY A 614 13.96 -17.39 -9.91
C GLY A 614 14.09 -16.04 -10.62
N GLY A 615 13.58 -15.96 -11.85
CA GLY A 615 13.51 -14.73 -12.63
C GLY A 615 14.70 -14.48 -13.54
N ASN A 616 14.57 -13.42 -14.35
CA ASN A 616 15.55 -13.08 -15.39
C ASN A 616 15.90 -11.59 -15.36
N SER A 617 17.17 -11.32 -15.44
CA SER A 617 17.72 -9.98 -15.52
C SER A 617 18.50 -9.84 -16.81
N VAL A 618 18.06 -8.98 -17.73
CA VAL A 618 18.63 -8.88 -19.08
C VAL A 618 19.05 -7.45 -19.40
N ASN A 619 20.31 -7.25 -19.75
CA ASN A 619 20.90 -5.96 -20.14
C ASN A 619 20.67 -4.84 -19.12
N LEU A 620 20.98 -5.10 -17.88
CA LEU A 620 20.85 -4.16 -16.77
C LEU A 620 22.21 -3.75 -16.19
N TYR A 621 22.19 -2.77 -15.30
CA TYR A 621 23.37 -2.37 -14.53
C TYR A 621 23.64 -3.36 -13.39
N TYR A 622 22.59 -3.82 -12.70
CA TYR A 622 22.65 -4.87 -11.68
C TYR A 622 21.53 -5.90 -11.87
N ALA A 623 21.76 -7.15 -11.52
CA ALA A 623 20.70 -8.13 -11.33
C ALA A 623 19.99 -7.90 -9.99
N GLY A 624 20.77 -7.76 -8.93
CA GLY A 624 20.29 -7.52 -7.58
C GLY A 624 21.11 -6.45 -6.86
N VAL A 625 20.43 -5.61 -6.07
CA VAL A 625 21.04 -4.64 -5.18
C VAL A 625 20.63 -4.97 -3.76
N ILE A 626 21.58 -5.48 -2.98
CA ILE A 626 21.35 -5.99 -1.63
C ILE A 626 21.75 -4.91 -0.62
N ARG A 627 20.81 -4.50 0.21
CA ARG A 627 21.03 -3.53 1.29
C ARG A 627 20.30 -3.93 2.58
N GLY A 628 19.39 -4.87 2.47
CA GLY A 628 18.54 -5.34 3.54
C GLY A 628 19.22 -6.31 4.50
N LEU A 629 18.43 -6.93 5.34
CA LEU A 629 18.85 -7.92 6.31
C LEU A 629 18.27 -9.27 5.93
N ASN A 630 19.11 -10.31 5.88
CA ASN A 630 18.71 -11.67 5.53
C ASN A 630 17.99 -11.79 4.17
N GLU A 631 18.35 -10.94 3.21
CA GLU A 631 17.81 -11.04 1.85
C GLU A 631 18.35 -12.30 1.16
N VAL A 632 17.47 -13.04 0.51
CA VAL A 632 17.79 -14.27 -0.20
C VAL A 632 17.56 -14.10 -1.70
N TYR A 633 18.58 -14.32 -2.50
CA TYR A 633 18.52 -14.40 -3.97
C TYR A 633 18.77 -15.83 -4.38
N ASP A 634 17.77 -16.52 -4.89
CA ASP A 634 17.82 -17.93 -5.22
C ASP A 634 17.37 -18.19 -6.66
N GLY A 635 18.24 -18.78 -7.48
CA GLY A 635 17.90 -19.23 -8.82
C GLY A 635 17.73 -18.15 -9.89
N MET A 636 18.21 -16.92 -9.64
CA MET A 636 18.13 -15.85 -10.63
C MET A 636 19.04 -16.10 -11.83
N ASN A 637 18.52 -15.84 -13.04
CA ASN A 637 19.27 -15.83 -14.28
C ASN A 637 19.59 -14.38 -14.67
N ALA A 638 20.85 -14.11 -14.94
CA ALA A 638 21.32 -12.80 -15.28
C ALA A 638 22.15 -12.81 -16.54
N ARG A 639 21.86 -11.91 -17.48
CA ARG A 639 22.55 -11.84 -18.77
C ARG A 639 22.79 -10.39 -19.19
N GLY A 640 24.03 -10.08 -19.49
CA GLY A 640 24.46 -8.76 -20.00
C GLY A 640 24.38 -7.67 -18.91
N PHE A 641 25.55 -7.27 -18.41
CA PHE A 641 25.64 -6.22 -17.39
C PHE A 641 26.51 -5.06 -17.83
N SER A 642 26.13 -3.86 -17.40
CA SER A 642 26.96 -2.67 -17.56
C SER A 642 27.60 -2.20 -16.25
N GLY A 643 27.10 -2.69 -15.11
CA GLY A 643 27.55 -2.32 -13.77
C GLY A 643 28.82 -3.00 -13.28
N PRO A 644 29.22 -2.69 -12.03
CA PRO A 644 30.41 -3.27 -11.42
C PRO A 644 30.28 -4.77 -11.11
N ALA A 645 29.05 -5.25 -10.86
CA ALA A 645 28.75 -6.66 -10.62
C ALA A 645 27.27 -6.95 -10.87
N PRO A 646 26.90 -8.20 -11.20
CA PRO A 646 25.47 -8.63 -11.21
C PRO A 646 24.81 -8.43 -9.87
N PHE A 647 25.46 -8.85 -8.80
CA PHE A 647 24.98 -8.64 -7.44
C PHE A 647 25.83 -7.59 -6.74
N PHE A 648 25.23 -6.47 -6.44
CA PHE A 648 25.87 -5.37 -5.75
C PHE A 648 25.33 -5.27 -4.33
N VAL A 649 26.22 -5.45 -3.37
CA VAL A 649 25.91 -5.43 -1.95
C VAL A 649 26.45 -4.16 -1.32
N ARG A 650 25.56 -3.32 -0.84
CA ARG A 650 25.95 -2.24 0.06
C ARG A 650 25.85 -2.75 1.48
N TYR A 651 26.94 -3.28 1.96
CA TYR A 651 26.98 -3.98 3.22
C TYR A 651 26.86 -3.02 4.41
N SER A 652 25.82 -3.22 5.20
CA SER A 652 25.55 -2.46 6.42
C SER A 652 25.53 -3.33 7.68
N GLY A 653 26.10 -4.55 7.60
CA GLY A 653 26.24 -5.46 8.73
C GLY A 653 25.16 -6.53 8.87
N GLY A 654 24.35 -6.78 7.82
CA GLY A 654 23.36 -7.86 7.82
C GLY A 654 23.79 -9.09 7.04
N GLY A 655 23.21 -10.27 7.34
CA GLY A 655 23.37 -11.47 6.54
C GLY A 655 22.63 -11.36 5.20
N PHE A 656 23.05 -12.11 4.21
CA PHE A 656 22.34 -12.30 2.96
C PHE A 656 22.73 -13.65 2.32
N THR A 657 21.90 -14.12 1.40
CA THR A 657 22.17 -15.35 0.65
C THR A 657 22.07 -15.11 -0.83
N ILE A 658 23.08 -15.55 -1.60
CA ILE A 658 23.04 -15.62 -3.06
C ILE A 658 23.34 -17.07 -3.43
N GLN A 659 22.35 -17.77 -3.97
CA GLN A 659 22.50 -19.19 -4.28
C GLN A 659 21.82 -19.60 -5.57
N ASN A 660 22.34 -20.65 -6.21
CA ASN A 660 21.78 -21.26 -7.41
C ASN A 660 21.59 -20.26 -8.58
N CYS A 661 22.21 -19.10 -8.52
CA CYS A 661 22.09 -18.06 -9.54
C CYS A 661 23.01 -18.36 -10.72
N ASN A 662 22.55 -18.00 -11.91
CA ASN A 662 23.29 -18.21 -13.15
C ASN A 662 23.54 -16.87 -13.85
N TYR A 663 24.79 -16.61 -14.15
CA TYR A 663 25.22 -15.37 -14.80
C TYR A 663 25.96 -15.64 -16.09
N ILE A 664 25.62 -14.90 -17.14
CA ILE A 664 26.35 -14.87 -18.41
C ILE A 664 26.62 -13.42 -18.79
N ASP A 665 27.89 -13.07 -18.95
CA ASP A 665 28.24 -11.73 -19.45
C ASP A 665 27.86 -11.58 -20.93
N GLY A 666 27.01 -10.59 -21.21
CA GLY A 666 26.52 -10.32 -22.56
C GLY A 666 27.45 -9.51 -23.44
N PHE A 667 28.62 -9.08 -22.92
CA PHE A 667 29.57 -8.28 -23.71
C PHE A 667 30.19 -9.02 -24.87
N THR A 668 30.25 -10.34 -24.82
CA THR A 668 30.76 -11.20 -25.87
C THR A 668 29.70 -11.71 -26.82
N GLU A 669 28.42 -11.56 -26.50
CA GLU A 669 27.39 -11.99 -27.44
C GLU A 669 27.14 -10.93 -28.52
N MET A 670 27.82 -11.06 -29.64
CA MET A 670 27.59 -10.25 -30.82
C MET A 670 26.19 -10.37 -31.45
N SER A 671 25.36 -11.26 -30.91
CA SER A 671 24.00 -11.56 -31.40
C SER A 671 22.92 -10.58 -30.95
N LEU A 672 23.16 -9.73 -29.96
CA LEU A 672 22.19 -8.72 -29.57
C LEU A 672 22.22 -7.52 -30.52
N PRO A 673 21.09 -6.96 -30.91
CA PRO A 673 21.02 -5.70 -31.66
C PRO A 673 21.88 -4.63 -31.03
N TYR A 674 22.57 -3.82 -31.81
CA TYR A 674 23.50 -2.79 -31.34
C TYR A 674 22.90 -1.82 -30.33
N ASN A 675 21.64 -1.49 -30.50
CA ASN A 675 20.85 -0.65 -29.58
C ASN A 675 20.53 -1.29 -28.21
N LEU A 676 20.66 -2.60 -28.10
CA LEU A 676 20.50 -3.34 -26.84
C LEU A 676 21.85 -3.67 -26.18
N ARG A 677 22.95 -3.27 -26.81
CA ARG A 677 24.30 -3.45 -26.26
C ARG A 677 24.65 -2.29 -25.37
N TYR A 678 24.72 -2.53 -24.11
CA TYR A 678 25.17 -1.53 -23.15
C TYR A 678 26.68 -1.28 -23.32
N LYS A 679 27.07 -0.04 -23.56
CA LYS A 679 28.48 0.35 -23.52
C LYS A 679 28.87 0.67 -22.08
N PRO A 680 29.88 0.05 -21.49
CA PRO A 680 30.38 0.41 -20.18
C PRO A 680 30.87 1.86 -20.17
N VAL A 681 30.54 2.59 -19.13
CA VAL A 681 30.72 4.05 -19.03
C VAL A 681 32.18 4.49 -18.99
N ASN A 682 33.05 3.63 -18.46
CA ASN A 682 34.48 3.93 -18.44
C ASN A 682 35.34 2.64 -18.37
N ALA A 683 36.65 2.80 -18.70
CA ALA A 683 37.61 1.70 -18.71
C ALA A 683 37.86 1.11 -17.30
N THR A 684 37.77 1.91 -16.27
CA THR A 684 38.02 1.48 -14.88
C THR A 684 36.95 0.51 -14.40
N GLN A 685 35.68 0.73 -14.76
CA GLN A 685 34.58 -0.18 -14.45
C GLN A 685 34.68 -1.51 -15.21
N ARG A 686 35.31 -1.54 -16.38
CA ARG A 686 35.55 -2.78 -17.14
C ARG A 686 36.53 -3.74 -16.45
N ASN A 687 37.45 -3.22 -15.70
CA ASN A 687 38.58 -4.00 -15.17
C ASN A 687 38.30 -4.74 -13.87
N HIS A 688 37.12 -4.53 -13.23
CA HIS A 688 36.77 -5.07 -11.91
C HIS A 688 35.32 -5.55 -11.85
N ARG A 689 35.01 -6.64 -12.53
CA ARG A 689 33.64 -7.20 -12.57
C ARG A 689 33.55 -8.58 -11.93
N PRO A 690 33.47 -8.65 -10.62
CA PRO A 690 33.17 -9.90 -9.93
C PRO A 690 31.69 -10.27 -10.14
N PHE A 691 31.36 -11.51 -9.82
CA PHE A 691 29.93 -11.92 -9.76
C PHE A 691 29.20 -11.25 -8.60
N VAL A 692 29.84 -11.15 -7.43
CA VAL A 692 29.31 -10.44 -6.26
C VAL A 692 30.31 -9.36 -5.84
N PHE A 693 29.81 -8.14 -5.74
CA PHE A 693 30.57 -7.00 -5.25
C PHE A 693 29.99 -6.48 -3.95
N ILE A 694 30.75 -6.56 -2.87
CA ILE A 694 30.36 -6.10 -1.54
C ILE A 694 31.12 -4.81 -1.24
N GLU A 695 30.42 -3.71 -1.23
CA GLU A 695 30.93 -2.38 -0.88
C GLU A 695 30.49 -2.02 0.54
N THR A 696 31.40 -1.52 1.34
CA THR A 696 31.09 -0.94 2.64
C THR A 696 31.21 0.57 2.57
N THR A 697 30.18 1.29 2.94
CA THR A 697 30.17 2.75 2.96
C THR A 697 29.75 3.29 4.31
N LEU A 698 30.27 4.44 4.69
CA LEU A 698 29.96 5.16 5.94
C LEU A 698 28.46 5.34 6.19
N ALA A 699 27.71 5.68 5.16
CA ALA A 699 26.29 5.93 5.25
C ALA A 699 25.44 4.70 5.66
N GLN A 700 26.07 3.52 5.73
CA GLN A 700 25.39 2.26 6.00
C GLN A 700 25.94 1.49 7.19
N THR A 701 26.95 2.06 7.89
CA THR A 701 27.57 1.44 9.05
C THR A 701 26.79 1.67 10.37
N ASP A 702 25.66 2.37 10.30
CA ASP A 702 24.84 2.69 11.47
C ASP A 702 24.09 1.49 12.06
N ARG A 703 24.18 0.32 11.41
CA ARG A 703 23.56 -0.88 11.95
C ARG A 703 24.32 -1.41 13.14
N ASN A 704 23.53 -1.75 14.14
CA ASN A 704 23.97 -2.32 15.39
C ASN A 704 24.89 -3.55 15.18
N SER A 705 25.90 -3.69 16.00
CA SER A 705 26.79 -4.86 16.05
C SER A 705 26.06 -6.21 16.18
N TYR A 706 24.81 -6.20 16.61
CA TYR A 706 23.98 -7.41 16.74
C TYR A 706 23.78 -8.16 15.42
N TYR A 707 23.64 -7.44 14.30
CA TYR A 707 23.38 -8.06 13.00
C TYR A 707 24.65 -8.49 12.24
N LYS A 708 25.82 -8.13 12.74
CA LYS A 708 27.11 -8.51 12.14
C LYS A 708 27.39 -10.02 12.20
N GLU A 709 26.70 -10.74 13.08
CA GLU A 709 26.86 -12.17 13.25
C GLU A 709 26.03 -13.01 12.29
N LEU A 710 25.11 -12.39 11.55
CA LEU A 710 24.29 -13.11 10.58
C LEU A 710 25.13 -13.61 9.39
N PRO A 711 24.86 -14.80 8.87
CA PRO A 711 25.67 -15.43 7.84
C PRO A 711 25.54 -14.74 6.49
N VAL A 712 26.67 -14.60 5.81
CA VAL A 712 26.74 -14.28 4.37
C VAL A 712 26.93 -15.60 3.62
N VAL A 713 25.95 -16.00 2.80
CA VAL A 713 25.98 -17.30 2.12
C VAL A 713 26.05 -17.09 0.61
N ILE A 714 27.09 -17.60 -0.03
CA ILE A 714 27.27 -17.52 -1.48
C ILE A 714 27.59 -18.94 -1.98
N LYS A 715 26.59 -19.63 -2.53
CA LYS A 715 26.74 -21.04 -2.85
C LYS A 715 26.05 -21.47 -4.15
N ASN A 716 26.62 -22.49 -4.81
CA ASN A 716 26.04 -23.15 -5.98
C ASN A 716 25.73 -22.19 -7.15
N ASN A 717 26.46 -21.11 -7.28
CA ASN A 717 26.26 -20.16 -8.35
C ASN A 717 27.14 -20.50 -9.57
N THR A 718 26.66 -20.15 -10.76
CA THR A 718 27.42 -20.29 -12.01
C THR A 718 27.63 -18.91 -12.62
N ALA A 719 28.83 -18.44 -12.68
CA ALA A 719 29.19 -17.21 -13.37
C ALA A 719 30.06 -17.51 -14.60
N ARG A 720 29.55 -17.24 -15.81
CA ARG A 720 30.23 -17.41 -17.08
C ARG A 720 30.72 -16.07 -17.60
N THR A 721 31.91 -16.06 -18.16
CA THR A 721 32.49 -14.86 -18.79
C THR A 721 32.74 -13.68 -17.83
N VAL A 722 33.15 -13.97 -16.61
CA VAL A 722 33.52 -12.95 -15.59
C VAL A 722 34.92 -12.40 -15.87
N LEU A 723 35.08 -11.09 -15.77
CA LEU A 723 36.37 -10.45 -16.13
C LEU A 723 37.44 -10.57 -15.05
N LYS A 724 37.06 -10.47 -13.78
CA LYS A 724 37.99 -10.58 -12.63
C LYS A 724 37.28 -11.04 -11.36
N GLY A 725 37.59 -12.22 -10.89
CA GLY A 725 37.15 -12.72 -9.62
C GLY A 725 35.67 -13.08 -9.54
N PHE A 726 35.31 -13.85 -8.54
CA PHE A 726 33.91 -14.22 -8.28
C PHE A 726 33.28 -13.35 -7.18
N LEU A 727 34.06 -13.04 -6.16
CA LEU A 727 33.64 -12.26 -5.01
C LEU A 727 34.65 -11.15 -4.74
N ARG A 728 34.15 -9.91 -4.64
CA ARG A 728 34.98 -8.75 -4.30
C ARG A 728 34.43 -8.04 -3.07
N PHE A 729 35.30 -7.76 -2.13
CA PHE A 729 35.06 -6.88 -1.00
C PHE A 729 35.79 -5.56 -1.22
N GLU A 730 35.12 -4.45 -0.97
CA GLU A 730 35.73 -3.11 -1.06
C GLU A 730 35.32 -2.26 0.16
N VAL A 731 36.31 -1.66 0.79
CA VAL A 731 36.15 -0.72 1.91
C VAL A 731 36.66 0.65 1.48
N ASN A 732 35.77 1.60 1.42
CA ASN A 732 36.05 2.90 0.79
C ASN A 732 36.28 4.05 1.78
N ASP A 733 36.13 3.90 3.09
CA ASP A 733 35.99 5.06 3.98
C ASP A 733 36.49 4.94 5.40
N GLY A 734 37.63 4.30 5.62
CA GLY A 734 38.35 4.35 6.89
C GLY A 734 37.64 3.74 8.11
N LEU A 735 36.41 3.31 7.99
CA LEU A 735 35.73 2.48 8.96
C LEU A 735 35.91 1.02 8.55
N THR A 736 36.32 0.19 9.49
CA THR A 736 36.42 -1.26 9.30
C THR A 736 35.14 -1.96 9.66
N PRO A 737 34.13 -2.06 8.79
CA PRO A 737 33.06 -2.99 9.04
C PRO A 737 33.63 -4.39 8.89
N LEU A 738 33.55 -5.11 9.95
CA LEU A 738 33.95 -6.50 9.98
C LEU A 738 32.83 -7.31 9.28
N ILE A 739 33.15 -7.95 8.16
CA ILE A 739 32.28 -8.95 7.53
C ILE A 739 32.69 -10.30 8.11
N GLN A 740 31.76 -11.00 8.72
CA GLN A 740 32.06 -12.27 9.36
C GLN A 740 31.03 -13.34 9.00
N ASN A 741 31.38 -14.60 9.27
CA ASN A 741 30.55 -15.77 9.01
C ASN A 741 30.16 -15.92 7.54
N ILE A 742 31.15 -15.87 6.65
CA ILE A 742 30.98 -16.03 5.23
C ILE A 742 31.04 -17.51 4.87
N TYR A 743 30.00 -18.02 4.24
CA TYR A 743 29.88 -19.39 3.74
C TYR A 743 29.92 -19.41 2.21
N PHE A 744 31.00 -19.96 1.66
CA PHE A 744 31.30 -19.92 0.23
C PHE A 744 31.52 -21.32 -0.29
N GLY A 745 30.70 -21.81 -1.25
CA GLY A 745 30.90 -23.16 -1.76
C GLY A 745 30.06 -23.57 -2.95
N GLY A 746 30.49 -24.60 -3.68
CA GLY A 746 29.81 -25.13 -4.84
C GLY A 746 29.74 -24.18 -6.06
N ASN A 747 30.46 -23.09 -6.06
CA ASN A 747 30.36 -22.07 -7.11
C ASN A 747 31.23 -22.43 -8.33
N LEU A 748 30.70 -22.20 -9.53
CA LEU A 748 31.41 -22.38 -10.82
C LEU A 748 31.69 -21.01 -11.43
N CYS A 749 32.92 -20.61 -11.50
CA CYS A 749 33.37 -19.42 -12.20
C CYS A 749 34.08 -19.80 -13.52
N MET A 750 33.62 -19.26 -14.63
CA MET A 750 34.21 -19.42 -15.93
C MET A 750 34.68 -18.05 -16.42
N ALA A 751 35.98 -17.85 -16.50
CA ALA A 751 36.58 -16.61 -16.99
C ALA A 751 36.40 -16.46 -18.50
N ASN A 752 36.27 -15.23 -19.00
CA ASN A 752 36.23 -14.95 -20.42
C ASN A 752 37.64 -14.71 -20.96
N PRO A 753 38.07 -15.46 -22.02
CA PRO A 753 39.39 -15.32 -22.61
C PRO A 753 39.59 -14.04 -23.43
N GLU A 754 38.52 -13.47 -23.97
CA GLU A 754 38.62 -12.38 -24.94
C GLU A 754 38.79 -10.98 -24.30
N THR A 755 38.68 -10.89 -23.00
CA THR A 755 38.73 -9.61 -22.27
C THR A 755 40.01 -9.39 -21.51
N SER A 756 41.04 -10.19 -21.76
CA SER A 756 42.37 -9.99 -21.21
C SER A 756 43.07 -8.80 -21.88
N ASP A 757 42.56 -7.59 -21.68
CA ASP A 757 43.40 -6.41 -21.80
C ASP A 757 44.50 -6.49 -20.74
N SER A 758 45.64 -6.83 -21.16
CA SER A 758 47.04 -6.70 -20.78
C SER A 758 47.42 -6.14 -19.38
N VAL A 759 46.55 -6.16 -18.38
CA VAL A 759 46.93 -5.83 -17.01
C VAL A 759 46.91 -7.13 -16.19
N SER A 760 48.08 -7.72 -16.07
CA SER A 760 48.44 -8.85 -15.21
C SER A 760 47.36 -9.94 -15.03
N GLY A 761 47.41 -10.89 -15.87
CA GLY A 761 46.80 -12.17 -16.08
C GLY A 761 46.37 -13.07 -14.94
N GLN A 762 45.80 -12.55 -13.89
CA GLN A 762 45.33 -13.38 -12.78
C GLN A 762 43.84 -13.12 -12.51
N THR A 763 43.03 -14.16 -12.69
CA THR A 763 41.63 -14.17 -12.27
C THR A 763 41.53 -14.74 -10.84
N GLU A 764 41.03 -13.97 -9.91
CA GLU A 764 40.97 -14.34 -8.50
C GLU A 764 39.57 -14.76 -8.11
N ALA A 765 39.42 -15.81 -7.29
CA ALA A 765 38.10 -16.24 -6.83
C ALA A 765 37.49 -15.24 -5.84
N VAL A 766 38.31 -14.75 -4.96
CA VAL A 766 37.93 -13.78 -3.93
C VAL A 766 38.92 -12.63 -3.91
N MET A 767 38.44 -11.41 -4.01
CA MET A 767 39.24 -10.19 -3.96
C MET A 767 38.84 -9.36 -2.74
N VAL A 768 39.81 -8.86 -2.01
CA VAL A 768 39.60 -7.93 -0.92
C VAL A 768 40.38 -6.65 -1.22
N TYR A 769 39.69 -5.53 -1.26
CA TYR A 769 40.28 -4.23 -1.50
C TYR A 769 39.98 -3.29 -0.34
N SER A 770 40.94 -2.62 0.20
CA SER A 770 40.79 -1.60 1.21
C SER A 770 41.59 -0.36 0.86
N SER A 771 40.96 0.80 0.90
CA SER A 771 41.66 2.08 0.82
C SER A 771 42.39 2.42 2.14
N VAL A 772 42.18 1.63 3.19
CA VAL A 772 42.80 1.81 4.50
C VAL A 772 43.85 0.73 4.74
N PRO A 773 45.13 1.07 4.86
CA PRO A 773 46.17 0.11 5.16
C PRO A 773 45.91 -0.65 6.46
N GLY A 774 46.06 -1.99 6.44
CA GLY A 774 45.94 -2.82 7.64
C GLY A 774 44.55 -3.12 8.17
N ALA A 775 43.51 -2.67 7.48
CA ALA A 775 42.13 -2.98 7.87
C ALA A 775 41.78 -4.45 7.59
N ILE A 776 41.37 -5.17 8.62
CA ILE A 776 40.83 -6.53 8.48
C ILE A 776 39.33 -6.44 8.24
N ILE A 777 38.93 -6.92 7.08
CA ILE A 777 37.57 -6.76 6.58
C ILE A 777 36.76 -8.02 6.76
N VAL A 778 37.38 -9.19 6.73
CA VAL A 778 36.71 -10.49 6.70
C VAL A 778 37.18 -11.37 7.87
N ARG A 779 36.24 -11.90 8.63
CA ARG A 779 36.46 -12.94 9.66
C ARG A 779 35.55 -14.15 9.40
N ASN A 780 35.99 -15.32 9.87
CA ASN A 780 35.22 -16.56 9.80
C ASN A 780 34.74 -16.85 8.36
N PHE A 781 35.71 -16.96 7.46
CA PHE A 781 35.44 -17.40 6.08
C PHE A 781 35.43 -18.93 6.06
N HIS A 782 34.28 -19.52 5.68
CA HIS A 782 34.11 -20.96 5.61
C HIS A 782 34.00 -21.40 4.15
N ASP A 783 34.99 -22.16 3.66
CA ASP A 783 34.86 -22.87 2.38
C ASP A 783 34.03 -24.14 2.58
N LEU A 784 32.87 -24.19 1.98
CA LEU A 784 32.03 -25.38 1.98
C LEU A 784 32.47 -26.44 0.97
N GLY A 785 33.56 -26.17 0.22
CA GLY A 785 34.07 -27.03 -0.85
C GLY A 785 33.29 -26.95 -2.15
N GLY A 786 33.75 -27.66 -3.16
CA GLY A 786 33.08 -27.77 -4.47
C GLY A 786 33.21 -26.54 -5.40
N ASN A 787 33.91 -25.48 -4.98
CA ASN A 787 34.15 -24.33 -5.83
C ASN A 787 35.07 -24.72 -7.00
N ARG A 788 34.69 -24.30 -8.23
CA ARG A 788 35.47 -24.56 -9.44
C ARG A 788 35.66 -23.27 -10.23
N ILE A 789 36.90 -22.93 -10.48
CA ILE A 789 37.25 -21.84 -11.36
C ILE A 789 37.88 -22.45 -12.61
N VAL A 790 37.26 -22.22 -13.78
CA VAL A 790 37.71 -22.76 -15.05
C VAL A 790 38.51 -21.68 -15.76
N PRO A 791 39.80 -21.89 -15.93
CA PRO A 791 40.67 -20.93 -16.63
C PRO A 791 40.54 -20.93 -18.12
N VAL A 792 40.87 -19.77 -18.61
CA VAL A 792 41.35 -19.66 -19.98
C VAL A 792 42.77 -19.11 -19.92
N GLY A 793 43.76 -19.98 -20.04
CA GLY A 793 45.19 -19.63 -20.03
C GLY A 793 45.96 -20.03 -18.75
N ALA A 794 47.24 -20.15 -18.83
CA ALA A 794 48.12 -20.61 -17.77
C ALA A 794 48.15 -19.64 -16.56
N GLY A 795 47.73 -20.13 -15.41
CA GLY A 795 47.98 -19.44 -14.14
C GLY A 795 46.77 -19.16 -13.31
N TYR A 796 46.26 -20.20 -12.61
CA TYR A 796 45.21 -20.07 -11.61
C TYR A 796 45.77 -19.97 -10.24
N ARG A 797 45.17 -19.04 -9.49
CA ARG A 797 45.35 -19.03 -8.04
C ARG A 797 44.01 -18.81 -7.36
N TYR A 798 43.73 -19.63 -6.41
CA TYR A 798 42.70 -19.43 -5.38
C TYR A 798 43.23 -18.34 -4.44
N CYS A 799 43.25 -17.11 -4.90
CA CYS A 799 43.92 -16.05 -4.19
C CYS A 799 43.19 -14.74 -4.35
N GLY A 800 42.89 -14.11 -3.31
CA GLY A 800 42.63 -12.71 -3.31
C GLY A 800 43.89 -11.90 -3.23
N MET A 801 44.07 -10.79 -3.91
CA MET A 801 45.12 -9.82 -3.72
C MET A 801 44.58 -8.59 -2.98
N PHE A 802 45.32 -8.13 -2.02
CA PHE A 802 45.17 -6.76 -1.51
C PHE A 802 45.94 -5.83 -2.46
N ASN A 803 45.22 -4.93 -3.09
CA ASN A 803 45.88 -3.74 -3.67
C ASN A 803 45.61 -2.57 -2.75
N THR A 804 46.59 -2.16 -1.99
CA THR A 804 46.57 -0.83 -1.38
C THR A 804 47.18 0.18 -2.35
N PRO A 805 46.80 1.44 -2.32
CA PRO A 805 47.35 2.49 -3.16
C PRO A 805 48.88 2.61 -3.08
N ASP A 806 49.47 2.13 -1.98
CA ASP A 806 50.89 2.24 -1.72
C ASP A 806 51.70 0.94 -2.03
N GLY A 807 51.11 -0.06 -2.68
CA GLY A 807 51.79 -1.29 -3.03
C GLY A 807 52.15 -2.23 -1.88
N ILE A 808 51.49 -2.07 -0.73
CA ILE A 808 51.72 -2.90 0.46
C ILE A 808 50.95 -4.21 0.37
N ALA A 809 51.58 -5.30 0.76
CA ALA A 809 51.07 -6.64 0.74
C ALA A 809 49.74 -6.81 1.51
N GLY A 810 48.81 -7.45 0.89
CA GLY A 810 47.54 -7.78 1.50
C GLY A 810 47.45 -9.20 2.04
N THR A 811 46.59 -9.44 2.99
CA THR A 811 46.37 -10.74 3.64
C THR A 811 45.05 -11.34 3.16
N ILE A 812 45.05 -12.60 2.75
CA ILE A 812 43.86 -13.33 2.34
C ILE A 812 43.65 -14.50 3.28
N VAL A 813 42.42 -14.66 3.74
CA VAL A 813 42.01 -15.90 4.40
C VAL A 813 41.55 -16.88 3.35
N GLN A 814 42.18 -17.99 3.25
CA GLN A 814 41.70 -19.11 2.45
C GLN A 814 40.57 -19.85 3.19
N PRO A 815 39.76 -20.58 2.43
CA PRO A 815 38.56 -21.25 2.94
C PRO A 815 38.76 -22.20 4.13
N ASP A 816 39.95 -22.71 4.30
CA ASP A 816 40.33 -23.65 5.37
C ASP A 816 41.05 -23.01 6.56
N GLY A 817 40.85 -21.70 6.74
CA GLY A 817 41.54 -20.94 7.81
C GLY A 817 42.97 -20.53 7.47
N LYS A 818 43.39 -20.71 6.21
CA LYS A 818 44.71 -20.35 5.71
C LYS A 818 44.70 -18.89 5.27
N TYR A 819 45.80 -18.22 5.58
CA TYR A 819 46.08 -16.88 5.10
C TYR A 819 47.09 -16.99 3.96
N LEU A 820 46.80 -16.37 2.84
CA LEU A 820 47.75 -16.23 1.77
C LEU A 820 48.26 -14.80 1.75
N ILE A 821 49.54 -14.64 1.91
CA ILE A 821 50.20 -13.36 2.07
C ILE A 821 51.27 -13.21 0.98
N THR A 822 51.20 -12.09 0.28
CA THR A 822 52.28 -11.68 -0.61
C THR A 822 53.01 -10.50 0.03
N LEU A 823 54.28 -10.68 0.28
CA LEU A 823 55.14 -9.66 0.83
C LEU A 823 56.18 -9.26 -0.22
N GLU A 824 56.17 -8.03 -0.66
CA GLU A 824 57.24 -7.47 -1.48
C GLU A 824 58.54 -7.38 -0.64
N ALA A 825 59.67 -7.29 -1.32
CA ALA A 825 60.95 -7.13 -0.67
C ALA A 825 60.99 -5.88 0.22
N ASN A 826 61.49 -6.04 1.43
CA ASN A 826 61.55 -4.98 2.49
C ASN A 826 60.17 -4.42 2.92
N LYS A 827 59.10 -5.24 2.84
CA LYS A 827 57.77 -4.88 3.31
C LYS A 827 57.35 -5.73 4.52
N SER A 828 56.52 -5.16 5.31
CA SER A 828 55.91 -5.83 6.45
C SER A 828 54.38 -5.86 6.35
N THR A 829 53.75 -6.79 7.05
CA THR A 829 52.29 -6.88 7.23
C THR A 829 51.94 -7.48 8.58
N SER A 830 50.69 -7.36 8.96
CA SER A 830 50.18 -7.99 10.19
C SER A 830 48.89 -8.77 9.95
N ILE A 831 48.74 -9.84 10.71
CA ILE A 831 47.53 -10.69 10.71
C ILE A 831 46.91 -10.62 12.11
N LEU A 832 45.68 -10.10 12.22
CA LEU A 832 44.94 -10.19 13.47
C LEU A 832 44.27 -11.58 13.54
N VAL A 833 44.73 -12.39 14.47
CA VAL A 833 44.26 -13.78 14.61
C VAL A 833 42.95 -13.86 15.40
N GLY A 834 42.46 -12.73 15.93
CA GLY A 834 41.13 -12.56 16.56
C GLY A 834 40.93 -13.32 17.89
N GLY A 835 40.34 -12.65 18.89
CA GLY A 835 39.82 -13.24 20.12
C GLY A 835 40.84 -13.99 21.01
N TYR A 836 40.50 -14.23 22.21
CA TYR A 836 41.28 -15.04 23.18
C TYR A 836 41.36 -16.50 22.69
N VAL A 837 42.29 -16.80 21.81
CA VAL A 837 42.60 -18.18 21.43
C VAL A 837 43.78 -18.64 22.33
N PRO A 838 43.58 -19.64 23.20
CA PRO A 838 44.63 -20.04 24.14
C PRO A 838 45.85 -20.68 23.48
N CYS A 839 45.66 -21.16 22.24
CA CYS A 839 46.71 -21.77 21.47
C CYS A 839 46.45 -21.59 19.95
N VAL A 840 47.46 -21.12 19.24
CA VAL A 840 47.39 -20.92 17.76
C VAL A 840 48.49 -21.76 17.12
N ARG A 841 48.09 -22.61 16.18
CA ARG A 841 49.04 -23.32 15.32
C ARG A 841 49.26 -22.50 14.05
N LEU A 842 50.47 -22.28 13.73
CA LEU A 842 50.92 -21.56 12.55
C LEU A 842 51.69 -22.49 11.61
N ASP A 843 51.12 -22.82 10.48
CA ASP A 843 51.80 -23.54 9.39
C ASP A 843 52.04 -22.58 8.22
N MET A 844 53.29 -22.36 7.85
CA MET A 844 53.66 -21.44 6.78
C MET A 844 54.40 -22.16 5.65
N HIS A 845 53.94 -21.91 4.42
CA HIS A 845 54.57 -22.46 3.20
C HIS A 845 54.89 -21.34 2.22
N ASP A 846 56.05 -21.35 1.63
CA ASP A 846 56.35 -20.49 0.47
C ASP A 846 55.75 -21.11 -0.79
N ILE A 847 54.72 -20.48 -1.36
CA ILE A 847 53.97 -20.99 -2.52
C ILE A 847 54.77 -20.88 -3.79
N LEU A 848 55.70 -19.96 -3.84
CA LEU A 848 56.55 -19.79 -5.03
C LEU A 848 57.63 -20.85 -5.12
N ASP A 849 57.76 -21.67 -4.06
CA ASP A 849 58.78 -22.76 -3.94
C ASP A 849 60.23 -22.31 -4.21
N ILE A 850 60.48 -21.01 -4.05
CA ILE A 850 61.81 -20.42 -4.27
C ILE A 850 62.67 -20.63 -3.03
N HIS A 851 62.06 -20.78 -1.83
CA HIS A 851 62.74 -20.86 -0.55
C HIS A 851 62.33 -22.06 0.33
N GLY A 852 61.42 -22.94 -0.17
CA GLY A 852 60.97 -24.11 0.58
C GLY A 852 60.02 -23.81 1.74
N VAL A 853 59.70 -24.84 2.54
CA VAL A 853 58.87 -24.70 3.77
C VAL A 853 59.62 -23.87 4.78
N ILE A 854 59.04 -22.77 5.21
CA ILE A 854 59.74 -21.77 5.97
C ILE A 854 59.64 -22.01 7.49
N ALA A 855 58.43 -22.33 8.03
CA ALA A 855 58.26 -22.65 9.44
C ALA A 855 56.96 -23.35 9.78
N VAL A 856 57.00 -24.27 10.72
CA VAL A 856 55.84 -24.85 11.41
C VAL A 856 56.02 -24.70 12.90
N GLY A 857 55.09 -24.13 13.60
CA GLY A 857 55.17 -23.91 15.02
C GLY A 857 53.81 -23.80 15.74
N VAL A 858 53.80 -24.04 17.02
CA VAL A 858 52.62 -23.81 17.88
C VAL A 858 52.90 -22.58 18.72
N LEU A 859 51.97 -21.66 18.68
CA LEU A 859 51.97 -20.48 19.49
C LEU A 859 51.03 -20.69 20.67
N ILE A 860 51.54 -20.63 21.87
CA ILE A 860 50.75 -20.75 23.07
C ILE A 860 50.68 -19.41 23.77
N HIS A 861 49.47 -18.94 23.98
CA HIS A 861 49.23 -17.76 24.79
C HIS A 861 48.97 -18.20 26.24
N ARG A 862 49.82 -17.82 27.14
CA ARG A 862 49.68 -18.02 28.58
C ARG A 862 49.69 -16.66 29.31
N GLY A 863 48.51 -16.10 29.53
CA GLY A 863 48.41 -14.83 30.22
C GLY A 863 49.02 -13.67 29.42
N GLU A 864 49.89 -12.86 30.02
CA GLU A 864 50.50 -11.71 29.33
C GLU A 864 51.75 -12.08 28.50
N ALA A 865 52.15 -13.34 28.48
CA ALA A 865 53.29 -13.80 27.71
C ALA A 865 52.87 -14.75 26.59
N ILE A 866 53.37 -14.46 25.39
CA ILE A 866 53.25 -15.35 24.25
C ILE A 866 54.52 -16.20 24.19
N ASP A 867 54.35 -17.52 24.29
CA ASP A 867 55.45 -18.46 24.18
C ASP A 867 55.37 -19.20 22.83
N PHE A 868 56.42 -19.20 22.06
CA PHE A 868 56.51 -19.86 20.75
C PHE A 868 57.24 -21.18 20.92
N SER A 869 56.56 -22.30 20.79
CA SER A 869 57.12 -23.64 20.82
C SER A 869 57.02 -24.30 19.45
N PRO A 870 58.07 -24.51 18.71
CA PRO A 870 58.06 -25.21 17.44
C PRO A 870 57.68 -26.68 17.66
N LEU A 871 56.59 -27.11 17.02
CA LEU A 871 56.15 -28.53 17.07
C LEU A 871 57.04 -29.47 16.25
N LYS A 872 57.57 -28.99 15.18
CA LYS A 872 58.47 -29.73 14.31
C LYS A 872 59.32 -28.78 13.50
N GLU A 873 60.63 -28.82 13.64
CA GLU A 873 61.54 -28.11 12.75
C GLU A 873 61.65 -28.88 11.46
N ILE A 874 60.97 -28.45 10.42
CA ILE A 874 61.19 -28.87 9.06
C ILE A 874 61.77 -27.70 8.32
N ASN A 875 63.08 -27.64 8.20
CA ASN A 875 63.83 -26.65 7.45
C ASN A 875 63.55 -25.17 7.85
N LYS A 876 64.27 -24.66 8.81
CA LYS A 876 64.39 -23.21 9.05
C LYS A 876 65.40 -22.59 8.12
N GLN A 877 65.06 -22.25 6.93
CA GLN A 877 65.92 -21.43 6.10
C GLN A 877 65.31 -20.04 6.00
N ASN A 878 66.06 -19.02 6.42
CA ASN A 878 65.70 -17.62 6.27
C ASN A 878 64.46 -17.14 7.06
N VAL A 879 64.20 -17.70 8.23
CA VAL A 879 63.15 -17.22 9.13
C VAL A 879 63.69 -16.88 10.51
N VAL A 880 63.40 -15.68 10.97
CA VAL A 880 63.83 -15.18 12.31
C VAL A 880 62.62 -14.79 13.12
N LEU A 881 62.57 -15.25 14.35
CA LEU A 881 61.54 -14.89 15.31
C LEU A 881 61.94 -13.63 16.07
N LYS A 882 61.03 -12.69 16.16
CA LYS A 882 61.20 -11.42 16.85
C LYS A 882 60.12 -11.19 17.91
N THR A 883 60.28 -10.19 18.72
CA THR A 883 59.29 -9.77 19.72
C THR A 883 58.81 -8.35 19.38
N GLY A 884 57.52 -8.09 19.65
CA GLY A 884 56.88 -6.79 19.46
C GLY A 884 56.40 -6.52 18.01
N VAL A 885 55.94 -5.34 17.77
CA VAL A 885 55.43 -4.91 16.47
C VAL A 885 56.59 -4.78 15.47
N LEU A 886 56.42 -5.35 14.27
CA LEU A 886 57.36 -5.22 13.19
C LEU A 886 56.86 -4.22 12.14
N SER A 887 57.71 -3.28 11.78
CA SER A 887 57.53 -2.35 10.68
C SER A 887 58.44 -2.69 9.47
N ASP A 888 58.32 -1.99 8.36
CA ASP A 888 59.13 -2.17 7.18
C ASP A 888 60.64 -2.01 7.45
N ASN A 889 61.00 -1.34 8.49
CA ASN A 889 62.43 -1.11 8.90
C ASN A 889 62.94 -2.14 9.90
N ASP A 890 62.05 -3.02 10.40
CA ASP A 890 62.42 -3.97 11.45
C ASP A 890 62.73 -5.34 10.89
N GLY A 891 63.69 -6.00 11.52
CA GLY A 891 64.00 -7.39 11.25
C GLY A 891 65.45 -7.59 10.74
N ASP A 892 65.91 -8.85 10.72
CA ASP A 892 67.19 -9.25 10.24
C ASP A 892 67.20 -9.33 8.69
N GLU A 893 68.23 -8.77 8.08
CA GLU A 893 68.40 -8.75 6.63
C GLU A 893 68.48 -10.15 6.02
N ASN A 894 67.96 -10.31 4.83
CA ASN A 894 67.86 -11.57 4.09
C ASN A 894 67.02 -12.66 4.79
N ASN A 895 66.07 -12.26 5.64
CA ASN A 895 65.18 -13.18 6.34
C ASN A 895 63.73 -12.73 6.30
N LEU A 896 62.81 -13.68 6.44
CA LEU A 896 61.44 -13.42 6.83
C LEU A 896 61.39 -13.29 8.37
N ASN A 897 61.06 -12.13 8.86
CA ASN A 897 60.92 -11.87 10.27
C ASN A 897 59.49 -12.04 10.70
N ILE A 898 59.27 -12.73 11.82
CA ILE A 898 57.97 -13.03 12.37
C ILE A 898 57.95 -12.57 13.86
N SER A 899 56.88 -11.90 14.21
CA SER A 899 56.67 -11.47 15.59
C SER A 899 55.21 -11.57 15.99
N PHE A 900 54.97 -11.52 17.28
CA PHE A 900 53.61 -11.55 17.88
C PHE A 900 53.48 -10.45 18.92
N ASP A 901 52.30 -9.82 18.89
CA ASP A 901 51.83 -8.93 19.96
C ASP A 901 50.34 -9.15 20.13
N PHE A 902 49.97 -9.55 21.35
CA PHE A 902 48.58 -9.94 21.70
C PHE A 902 47.93 -10.95 20.72
N ALA A 903 47.05 -10.51 19.89
CA ALA A 903 46.31 -11.34 18.91
C ALA A 903 46.78 -11.10 17.47
N THR A 904 47.96 -10.50 17.30
CA THR A 904 48.43 -10.09 15.98
C THR A 904 49.77 -10.76 15.65
N ILE A 905 49.83 -11.37 14.47
CA ILE A 905 51.07 -11.88 13.86
C ILE A 905 51.62 -10.77 12.99
N TYR A 906 52.86 -10.42 13.18
CA TYR A 906 53.61 -9.48 12.32
C TYR A 906 54.57 -10.25 11.44
N LEU A 907 54.63 -9.90 10.17
CA LEU A 907 55.55 -10.46 9.21
C LEU A 907 56.31 -9.32 8.53
N SER A 908 57.66 -9.42 8.46
CA SER A 908 58.47 -8.47 7.75
C SER A 908 59.43 -9.22 6.81
N ASN A 909 59.26 -8.99 5.50
CA ASN A 909 60.06 -9.60 4.46
C ASN A 909 61.34 -8.75 4.26
N LYS A 910 62.48 -9.18 4.78
CA LYS A 910 63.79 -8.58 4.52
C LYS A 910 64.60 -9.32 3.48
N MET A 911 63.95 -10.26 2.77
CA MET A 911 64.56 -10.97 1.64
C MET A 911 64.66 -10.06 0.43
N PRO A 912 65.61 -10.30 -0.47
CA PRO A 912 65.82 -9.48 -1.70
C PRO A 912 64.66 -9.62 -2.68
N ASN A 913 63.80 -10.63 -2.54
CA ASN A 913 62.74 -10.96 -3.45
C ASN A 913 61.39 -10.93 -2.74
N LYS A 914 60.34 -10.77 -3.56
CA LYS A 914 58.97 -11.00 -3.18
C LYS A 914 58.76 -12.43 -2.72
N ILE A 915 58.09 -12.63 -1.61
CA ILE A 915 57.65 -13.93 -1.08
C ILE A 915 56.14 -14.03 -1.07
N GLN A 916 55.66 -15.23 -1.27
CA GLN A 916 54.24 -15.53 -1.17
C GLN A 916 54.04 -16.70 -0.21
N LEU A 917 53.40 -16.42 0.89
CA LEU A 917 53.22 -17.36 1.99
C LEU A 917 51.78 -17.84 2.10
N SER A 918 51.59 -19.13 2.25
CA SER A 918 50.34 -19.71 2.77
C SER A 918 50.56 -19.95 4.25
N ILE A 919 49.69 -19.37 5.07
CA ILE A 919 49.75 -19.42 6.53
C ILE A 919 48.44 -20.02 7.01
N GLU A 920 48.53 -21.15 7.65
CA GLU A 920 47.39 -21.76 8.31
C GLU A 920 47.43 -21.40 9.81
N VAL A 921 46.32 -20.85 10.29
CA VAL A 921 46.11 -20.53 11.71
C VAL A 921 44.95 -21.38 12.20
N SER A 922 45.23 -22.33 13.06
CA SER A 922 44.19 -23.16 13.69
C SER A 922 44.25 -22.98 15.19
N GLY A 923 43.06 -22.84 15.80
CA GLY A 923 42.94 -22.96 17.26
C GLY A 923 43.15 -24.41 17.71
N VAL A 924 44.01 -24.66 18.72
CA VAL A 924 44.24 -25.95 19.33
C VAL A 924 43.57 -26.02 20.67
#